data_c5b8b63cfc14c47681759bf610f535ad
#
_entry.id   c5b8b63cfc14c47681759bf610f535ad
#
_cell.length_a   1.000
_cell.length_b   1.000
_cell.length_c   1.000
_cell.angle_alpha   90.00
_cell.angle_beta   90.00
_cell.angle_gamma   90.00
#
_symmetry.space_group_name_H-M   'P 1'
#
loop_
_entity.id
_entity.type
_entity.pdbx_description
1 polymer ?
#
loop_
_entity_poly.entity_id
_entity_poly.type
_entity_poly.pdbx_seq_one_letter_code
_entity_poly.pdbx_strand_id
1 'polypeptide(L)'
;MVQIKEISKTIFLILLAFNLVTAGNAAAAVITVDNSLDQIADFTSIQAAVDAANPGDEIVVKPSLYEENIVITKNISIVSESGSFSDTIVRAADSSQEVFSIWENGVSIKGFGITGSELAGIHLLGVIDCHIENNKLSKNNCGIDLYMMSSGNMLENNEISDCLTGISLGESWYNNLINNSISNCSSGISFFDSPDNLQDNNKISKNMVGISLTGESNSNTLINNIVTLNEIQGLHIYETSKNLIYNNYFNNTVNVNSETVSDTNVWNTTKTKGINIAGGPYLGGNFWEKPDESVYPTGTRDVDLDGILDSQYNIEGSQLIDYLPLKGLNPVIITVNNSPGQAADFTSIQAAIDNALPGDTILIFPGVYEENVKVNVTNLTLTSKSGSSEDTIIKAANRQDDIFYVSADGVTIRGLNIVGPVDSPPAGIRLNGVKYCNIENNQLSYNYIDPMLNIPNSGTSLTLINSNSDTGFGIRLDSSSSNILSNNTVSGKGTSIFLRKSAENTLIDNSISSSNYGIWVDSSSNNKLDGNNLSNNKIGVYLKVSGGNILNNNTASGSTSSGINLWDSVGNTLSNSTASKNSVSIVLRNSSSNLINNNIVSDSDYGIWLYSSSNNNKLNDNRAQNNRIGIYTKASSGNVLTGNTALNSTDAGISVWDSIGNTLINNAASNNWVSIFLQNSSKNSLLNNAISGSNYGMWITLSGNNDLNDNDVSNNKFGIYLKSSNDNRLSGNLANSNLRHGIYLGFSKSNTLNGNRIISNSEYGLYLLNSGNSLIYNNYFNNKNNIYLEGSNAGTSFNTTLKQEKNILGGPYLGGNFWAKPQGDGFSQTHVDKNRDGICDEIYAIKESIDYLPLTGSSSRG
;
A
#
# COMPACT_ATOMS: atom_id res chain seq x y z
N MET A 1 36.47 -5.86 -27.18
CA MET A 1 35.07 -5.78 -26.64
C MET A 1 34.71 -6.95 -25.75
N VAL A 2 35.00 -8.23 -26.07
CA VAL A 2 34.66 -9.39 -25.21
C VAL A 2 35.43 -9.40 -23.88
N GLN A 3 36.69 -8.97 -23.83
CA GLN A 3 37.48 -8.92 -22.59
C GLN A 3 37.09 -7.83 -21.59
N ILE A 4 36.49 -6.74 -22.07
CA ILE A 4 36.00 -5.65 -21.17
C ILE A 4 34.70 -6.06 -20.47
N LYS A 5 33.84 -6.87 -21.09
CA LYS A 5 32.59 -7.41 -20.47
C LYS A 5 32.87 -8.40 -19.31
N GLU A 6 33.93 -9.16 -19.38
CA GLU A 6 34.33 -10.09 -18.31
C GLU A 6 34.95 -9.35 -17.10
N ILE A 7 35.69 -8.28 -17.35
CA ILE A 7 36.28 -7.45 -16.29
C ILE A 7 35.20 -6.67 -15.54
N SER A 8 34.19 -6.16 -16.25
CA SER A 8 33.03 -5.47 -15.66
C SER A 8 32.20 -6.39 -14.76
N LYS A 9 31.96 -7.66 -15.17
CA LYS A 9 31.25 -8.65 -14.32
C LYS A 9 32.01 -9.04 -13.07
N THR A 10 33.35 -9.11 -13.16
CA THR A 10 34.21 -9.47 -12.02
C THR A 10 34.34 -8.31 -11.02
N ILE A 11 34.37 -7.07 -11.50
CA ILE A 11 34.36 -5.86 -10.65
C ILE A 11 32.98 -5.70 -9.98
N PHE A 12 31.89 -5.98 -10.69
CA PHE A 12 30.54 -5.98 -10.12
C PHE A 12 30.34 -7.03 -9.01
N LEU A 13 30.89 -8.23 -9.19
CA LEU A 13 30.86 -9.27 -8.15
C LEU A 13 31.79 -8.98 -6.96
N ILE A 14 32.88 -8.27 -7.15
CA ILE A 14 33.80 -7.87 -6.05
C ILE A 14 33.23 -6.66 -5.27
N LEU A 15 32.54 -5.73 -5.92
CA LEU A 15 31.83 -4.62 -5.25
C LEU A 15 30.60 -5.12 -4.48
N LEU A 16 29.93 -6.18 -4.97
CA LEU A 16 28.80 -6.79 -4.24
C LEU A 16 29.26 -7.57 -2.98
N ALA A 17 30.51 -8.05 -2.96
CA ALA A 17 31.06 -8.78 -1.81
C ALA A 17 31.65 -7.89 -0.70
N PHE A 18 31.91 -6.59 -0.94
CA PHE A 18 32.50 -5.68 0.02
C PHE A 18 31.49 -4.83 0.81
N ASN A 19 30.19 -4.85 0.44
CA ASN A 19 29.12 -4.14 1.19
C ASN A 19 28.35 -5.01 2.18
N LEU A 20 28.88 -6.17 2.57
CA LEU A 20 28.27 -7.03 3.59
C LEU A 20 29.04 -6.99 4.90
N VAL A 21 29.32 -5.80 5.43
CA VAL A 21 29.80 -5.66 6.82
C VAL A 21 29.08 -4.46 7.49
N THR A 22 28.10 -4.81 8.33
CA THR A 22 27.57 -4.04 9.48
C THR A 22 27.05 -2.62 9.22
N ALA A 23 25.83 -2.52 8.67
CA ALA A 23 24.93 -1.49 9.11
C ALA A 23 23.80 -2.19 9.90
N GLY A 24 23.68 -1.91 11.18
CA GLY A 24 22.48 -2.22 11.93
C GLY A 24 21.31 -1.53 11.21
N ASN A 25 20.30 -2.29 10.79
CA ASN A 25 19.09 -1.74 10.20
C ASN A 25 18.40 -0.83 11.25
N ALA A 26 18.68 0.47 11.21
CA ALA A 26 17.74 1.43 11.72
C ALA A 26 16.45 1.26 10.88
N ALA A 27 15.30 1.12 11.52
CA ALA A 27 14.03 1.14 10.81
C ALA A 27 13.93 2.46 10.04
N ALA A 28 13.48 2.41 8.77
CA ALA A 28 13.24 3.61 7.98
C ALA A 28 12.35 4.59 8.77
N ALA A 29 12.84 5.79 8.99
CA ALA A 29 12.08 6.83 9.68
C ALA A 29 11.20 7.57 8.68
N VAL A 30 10.04 8.03 9.15
CA VAL A 30 9.21 8.99 8.40
C VAL A 30 9.53 10.37 8.93
N ILE A 31 9.97 11.24 8.04
CA ILE A 31 10.32 12.65 8.31
C ILE A 31 9.25 13.52 7.65
N THR A 32 8.67 14.44 8.38
CA THR A 32 7.60 15.31 7.88
C THR A 32 8.11 16.71 7.53
N VAL A 33 7.63 17.25 6.41
CA VAL A 33 7.95 18.61 5.96
C VAL A 33 6.67 19.42 5.79
N ASP A 34 6.63 20.61 6.41
CA ASP A 34 5.53 21.56 6.31
C ASP A 34 6.05 22.99 6.43
N ASN A 35 5.92 23.80 5.40
CA ASN A 35 6.38 25.20 5.42
C ASN A 35 5.32 26.20 5.92
N SER A 36 4.16 25.73 6.42
CA SER A 36 3.13 26.58 7.02
C SER A 36 3.52 27.02 8.44
N LEU A 37 3.09 28.23 8.85
CA LEU A 37 3.52 28.85 10.11
C LEU A 37 2.92 28.21 11.39
N ASP A 38 1.93 27.35 11.27
CA ASP A 38 1.11 26.88 12.40
C ASP A 38 1.13 25.36 12.65
N GLN A 39 2.03 24.60 12.02
CA GLN A 39 2.00 23.14 12.07
C GLN A 39 3.26 22.56 12.73
N ILE A 40 3.10 21.41 13.41
CA ILE A 40 4.21 20.63 13.99
C ILE A 40 4.66 19.63 12.91
N ALA A 41 5.71 19.97 12.17
CA ALA A 41 6.46 19.08 11.31
C ALA A 41 7.93 19.05 11.76
N ASP A 42 8.68 18.03 11.31
CA ASP A 42 10.09 17.91 11.67
C ASP A 42 10.94 19.01 11.00
N PHE A 43 10.56 19.39 9.77
CA PHE A 43 11.24 20.41 8.98
C PHE A 43 10.25 21.32 8.22
N THR A 44 10.72 22.51 7.87
CA THR A 44 9.99 23.46 7.02
C THR A 44 10.52 23.49 5.58
N SER A 45 11.66 22.85 5.32
CA SER A 45 12.36 22.78 4.03
C SER A 45 12.59 21.32 3.66
N ILE A 46 12.35 20.99 2.39
CA ILE A 46 12.57 19.65 1.85
C ILE A 46 14.07 19.35 1.87
N GLN A 47 14.94 20.29 1.46
CA GLN A 47 16.39 20.08 1.51
C GLN A 47 16.89 19.81 2.92
N ALA A 48 16.39 20.53 3.92
CA ALA A 48 16.80 20.30 5.30
C ALA A 48 16.39 18.91 5.81
N ALA A 49 15.24 18.39 5.38
CA ALA A 49 14.81 17.03 5.66
C ALA A 49 15.69 15.99 4.94
N VAL A 50 16.05 16.23 3.67
CA VAL A 50 16.99 15.40 2.90
C VAL A 50 18.37 15.34 3.59
N ASP A 51 18.86 16.49 4.08
CA ASP A 51 20.15 16.56 4.78
C ASP A 51 20.15 15.80 6.11
N ALA A 52 19.02 15.76 6.80
CA ALA A 52 18.84 15.07 8.07
C ALA A 52 18.53 13.56 7.93
N ALA A 53 17.93 13.15 6.82
CA ALA A 53 17.51 11.77 6.57
C ALA A 53 18.68 10.78 6.53
N ASN A 54 18.43 9.54 6.91
CA ASN A 54 19.33 8.40 6.69
C ASN A 54 18.91 7.61 5.45
N PRO A 55 19.80 6.83 4.85
CA PRO A 55 19.42 5.92 3.76
C PRO A 55 18.28 4.98 4.17
N GLY A 56 17.24 4.93 3.35
CA GLY A 56 16.02 4.16 3.58
C GLY A 56 14.87 4.94 4.23
N ASP A 57 15.10 6.17 4.68
CA ASP A 57 14.03 7.00 5.26
C ASP A 57 13.05 7.52 4.20
N GLU A 58 11.81 7.81 4.64
CA GLU A 58 10.77 8.42 3.83
C GLU A 58 10.50 9.86 4.28
N ILE A 59 10.55 10.81 3.36
CA ILE A 59 10.21 12.21 3.58
C ILE A 59 8.80 12.46 3.06
N VAL A 60 7.88 12.79 3.95
CA VAL A 60 6.48 13.10 3.65
C VAL A 60 6.29 14.60 3.64
N VAL A 61 5.99 15.15 2.45
CA VAL A 61 5.86 16.60 2.23
C VAL A 61 4.39 16.97 2.17
N LYS A 62 3.97 17.88 3.06
CA LYS A 62 2.59 18.36 3.12
C LYS A 62 2.23 19.33 1.99
N PRO A 63 0.93 19.42 1.62
CA PRO A 63 0.47 20.31 0.58
C PRO A 63 0.87 21.77 0.81
N SER A 64 1.69 22.31 -0.09
CA SER A 64 2.12 23.72 -0.10
C SER A 64 2.94 24.04 -1.36
N LEU A 65 3.37 25.31 -1.49
CA LEU A 65 4.37 25.74 -2.45
C LEU A 65 5.74 25.80 -1.75
N TYR A 66 6.70 25.04 -2.24
CA TYR A 66 8.10 25.02 -1.80
C TYR A 66 8.97 25.68 -2.89
N GLU A 67 9.71 26.71 -2.52
CA GLU A 67 10.68 27.35 -3.42
C GLU A 67 12.08 26.85 -3.06
N GLU A 68 12.49 25.74 -3.67
CA GLU A 68 13.74 25.04 -3.34
C GLU A 68 14.38 24.40 -4.59
N ASN A 69 15.71 24.26 -4.56
CA ASN A 69 16.47 23.36 -5.42
C ASN A 69 17.04 22.26 -4.53
N ILE A 70 16.70 21.02 -4.80
CA ILE A 70 16.89 19.89 -3.89
C ILE A 70 17.94 18.94 -4.45
N VAL A 71 19.02 18.73 -3.71
CA VAL A 71 20.10 17.79 -4.04
C VAL A 71 20.01 16.55 -3.17
N ILE A 72 19.88 15.39 -3.81
CA ILE A 72 19.67 14.11 -3.13
C ILE A 72 20.89 13.22 -3.32
N THR A 73 21.60 12.97 -2.20
CA THR A 73 22.82 12.15 -2.14
C THR A 73 22.65 10.93 -1.23
N LYS A 74 21.42 10.55 -0.95
CA LYS A 74 21.08 9.41 -0.09
C LYS A 74 19.92 8.65 -0.71
N ASN A 75 19.90 7.32 -0.54
CA ASN A 75 18.79 6.47 -0.95
C ASN A 75 17.59 6.74 -0.03
N ILE A 76 16.66 7.56 -0.46
CA ILE A 76 15.48 7.99 0.30
C ILE A 76 14.24 8.07 -0.61
N SER A 77 13.06 8.03 0.00
CA SER A 77 11.78 8.27 -0.67
C SER A 77 11.27 9.66 -0.30
N ILE A 78 10.89 10.48 -1.28
CA ILE A 78 10.26 11.79 -1.07
C ILE A 78 8.86 11.73 -1.69
N VAL A 79 7.82 11.88 -0.86
CA VAL A 79 6.45 11.71 -1.28
C VAL A 79 5.58 12.90 -0.85
N SER A 80 4.66 13.32 -1.70
CA SER A 80 3.60 14.24 -1.30
C SER A 80 2.62 13.52 -0.36
N GLU A 81 2.27 14.12 0.78
CA GLU A 81 1.30 13.55 1.74
C GLU A 81 -0.07 13.31 1.10
N SER A 82 -0.53 14.22 0.26
CA SER A 82 -1.80 14.08 -0.46
C SER A 82 -1.73 13.09 -1.63
N GLY A 83 -0.53 12.77 -2.12
CA GLY A 83 -0.32 12.04 -3.37
C GLY A 83 -0.74 12.82 -4.62
N SER A 84 -1.07 14.12 -4.49
CA SER A 84 -1.58 14.97 -5.56
C SER A 84 -0.56 16.04 -5.95
N PHE A 85 -0.13 16.03 -7.19
CA PHE A 85 0.76 17.05 -7.78
C PHE A 85 0.11 18.45 -7.90
N SER A 86 -1.19 18.58 -7.62
CA SER A 86 -1.89 19.87 -7.75
C SER A 86 -1.78 20.75 -6.52
N ASP A 87 -1.45 20.19 -5.36
CA ASP A 87 -1.43 20.90 -4.08
C ASP A 87 -0.05 20.89 -3.40
N THR A 88 0.88 20.02 -3.82
CA THR A 88 2.24 19.98 -3.33
C THR A 88 3.20 20.36 -4.47
N ILE A 89 3.58 21.62 -4.53
CA ILE A 89 4.33 22.18 -5.66
C ILE A 89 5.75 22.53 -5.21
N VAL A 90 6.76 22.07 -5.96
CA VAL A 90 8.15 22.48 -5.79
C VAL A 90 8.55 23.33 -7.02
N ARG A 91 8.93 24.57 -6.74
CA ARG A 91 9.42 25.53 -7.73
C ARG A 91 10.90 25.78 -7.52
N ALA A 92 11.69 25.85 -8.59
CA ALA A 92 13.09 26.25 -8.48
C ALA A 92 13.21 27.60 -7.75
N ALA A 93 13.99 27.66 -6.68
CA ALA A 93 14.39 28.90 -6.02
C ALA A 93 15.41 29.67 -6.87
N ASP A 94 16.32 28.94 -7.51
CA ASP A 94 17.24 29.40 -8.53
C ASP A 94 16.92 28.68 -9.84
N SER A 95 16.43 29.41 -10.83
CA SER A 95 16.02 28.83 -12.13
C SER A 95 17.22 28.26 -12.90
N SER A 96 18.44 28.67 -12.58
CA SER A 96 19.66 28.16 -13.21
C SER A 96 20.13 26.81 -12.67
N GLN A 97 19.35 26.21 -11.75
CA GLN A 97 19.59 24.89 -11.16
C GLN A 97 18.37 23.97 -11.41
N GLU A 98 18.58 22.67 -11.34
CA GLU A 98 17.49 21.68 -11.36
C GLU A 98 16.60 21.84 -10.12
N VAL A 99 15.31 21.47 -10.21
CA VAL A 99 14.44 21.45 -9.03
C VAL A 99 14.80 20.27 -8.12
N PHE A 100 14.96 19.08 -8.71
CA PHE A 100 15.50 17.90 -8.03
C PHE A 100 16.72 17.38 -8.76
N SER A 101 17.85 17.27 -8.09
CA SER A 101 19.11 16.72 -8.59
C SER A 101 19.45 15.44 -7.83
N ILE A 102 19.39 14.28 -8.50
CA ILE A 102 19.52 12.94 -7.91
C ILE A 102 20.91 12.39 -8.23
N TRP A 103 21.70 12.12 -7.18
CA TRP A 103 23.08 11.64 -7.26
C TRP A 103 23.29 10.31 -6.52
N GLU A 104 22.18 9.65 -6.09
CA GLU A 104 22.23 8.39 -5.34
C GLU A 104 21.20 7.41 -5.91
N ASN A 105 21.52 6.13 -5.82
CA ASN A 105 20.68 5.04 -6.33
C ASN A 105 19.44 4.80 -5.48
N GLY A 106 18.38 4.26 -6.08
CA GLY A 106 17.19 3.82 -5.38
C GLY A 106 16.33 4.94 -4.79
N VAL A 107 16.49 6.18 -5.28
CA VAL A 107 15.68 7.33 -4.84
C VAL A 107 14.28 7.26 -5.46
N SER A 108 13.26 7.58 -4.64
CA SER A 108 11.87 7.71 -5.12
C SER A 108 11.36 9.14 -4.97
N ILE A 109 10.72 9.69 -6.03
CA ILE A 109 10.02 10.99 -6.00
C ILE A 109 8.61 10.82 -6.52
N LYS A 110 7.60 11.15 -5.69
CA LYS A 110 6.22 10.86 -6.02
C LYS A 110 5.23 11.96 -5.62
N GLY A 111 4.35 12.33 -6.56
CA GLY A 111 3.15 13.12 -6.29
C GLY A 111 3.34 14.64 -6.27
N PHE A 112 4.37 15.18 -6.93
CA PHE A 112 4.70 16.60 -6.91
C PHE A 112 4.35 17.34 -8.21
N GLY A 113 3.94 18.60 -8.07
CA GLY A 113 4.03 19.60 -9.14
C GLY A 113 5.44 20.21 -9.17
N ILE A 114 6.14 20.16 -10.31
CA ILE A 114 7.56 20.54 -10.40
C ILE A 114 7.76 21.54 -11.54
N THR A 115 8.30 22.73 -11.24
CA THR A 115 8.31 23.82 -12.23
C THR A 115 9.45 24.83 -12.03
N GLY A 116 9.78 25.57 -13.10
CA GLY A 116 10.54 26.82 -13.02
C GLY A 116 12.05 26.70 -13.19
N SER A 117 12.58 25.54 -13.63
CA SER A 117 14.02 25.39 -13.92
C SER A 117 14.34 25.66 -15.39
N GLU A 118 15.40 26.44 -15.65
CA GLU A 118 16.03 26.59 -16.96
C GLU A 118 16.92 25.38 -17.33
N LEU A 119 17.04 24.40 -16.42
CA LEU A 119 17.70 23.12 -16.63
C LEU A 119 16.62 21.99 -16.59
N ALA A 120 16.63 21.12 -15.60
CA ALA A 120 15.67 20.03 -15.49
C ALA A 120 14.74 20.19 -14.29
N GLY A 121 13.49 19.73 -14.41
CA GLY A 121 12.61 19.55 -13.28
C GLY A 121 13.16 18.46 -12.35
N ILE A 122 13.51 17.30 -12.92
CA ILE A 122 14.20 16.22 -12.20
C ILE A 122 15.39 15.77 -13.05
N HIS A 123 16.58 15.76 -12.46
CA HIS A 123 17.82 15.29 -13.09
C HIS A 123 18.39 14.08 -12.36
N LEU A 124 18.62 12.99 -13.10
CA LEU A 124 19.22 11.74 -12.63
C LEU A 124 20.61 11.61 -13.24
N LEU A 125 21.66 11.68 -12.42
CA LEU A 125 23.04 11.67 -12.86
C LEU A 125 23.79 10.42 -12.44
N GLY A 126 23.99 9.48 -13.35
CA GLY A 126 24.76 8.26 -13.14
C GLY A 126 24.13 7.32 -12.09
N VAL A 127 22.82 7.30 -11.96
CA VAL A 127 22.09 6.58 -10.90
C VAL A 127 21.27 5.41 -11.44
N ILE A 128 21.06 4.42 -10.56
CA ILE A 128 20.31 3.19 -10.88
C ILE A 128 19.14 2.97 -9.92
N ASP A 129 18.12 2.24 -10.43
CA ASP A 129 16.96 1.79 -9.65
C ASP A 129 16.16 2.92 -8.97
N CYS A 130 16.16 4.13 -9.53
CA CYS A 130 15.32 5.25 -9.07
C CYS A 130 13.90 5.14 -9.61
N HIS A 131 12.91 5.64 -8.84
CA HIS A 131 11.50 5.59 -9.20
C HIS A 131 10.87 6.99 -9.17
N ILE A 132 10.49 7.51 -10.35
CA ILE A 132 9.87 8.82 -10.54
C ILE A 132 8.41 8.61 -10.96
N GLU A 133 7.47 8.85 -10.06
CA GLU A 133 6.09 8.40 -10.23
C GLU A 133 5.05 9.48 -9.90
N ASN A 134 4.00 9.57 -10.73
CA ASN A 134 2.84 10.44 -10.48
C ASN A 134 3.20 11.92 -10.27
N ASN A 135 4.21 12.45 -10.95
CA ASN A 135 4.58 13.87 -10.87
C ASN A 135 4.03 14.64 -12.06
N LYS A 136 3.79 15.94 -11.86
CA LYS A 136 3.46 16.87 -12.93
C LYS A 136 4.57 17.89 -13.12
N LEU A 137 5.24 17.82 -14.27
CA LEU A 137 6.38 18.69 -14.58
C LEU A 137 6.00 19.68 -15.69
N SER A 138 6.21 20.96 -15.46
CA SER A 138 5.89 21.95 -16.47
C SER A 138 6.78 23.20 -16.38
N LYS A 139 6.99 23.85 -17.51
CA LYS A 139 7.79 25.08 -17.60
C LYS A 139 9.22 24.91 -17.08
N ASN A 140 9.82 23.76 -17.35
CA ASN A 140 11.22 23.48 -17.19
C ASN A 140 11.88 23.41 -18.57
N ASN A 141 13.18 23.57 -18.67
CA ASN A 141 13.86 23.33 -19.94
C ASN A 141 13.76 21.85 -20.32
N CYS A 142 14.12 20.94 -19.38
CA CYS A 142 13.82 19.51 -19.49
C CYS A 142 12.85 19.11 -18.37
N GLY A 143 11.83 18.31 -18.66
CA GLY A 143 10.97 17.76 -17.61
C GLY A 143 11.76 16.80 -16.72
N ILE A 144 12.15 15.64 -17.27
CA ILE A 144 12.99 14.65 -16.59
C ILE A 144 14.21 14.35 -17.48
N ASP A 145 15.40 14.46 -16.91
CA ASP A 145 16.66 14.23 -17.61
C ASP A 145 17.48 13.11 -16.93
N LEU A 146 17.77 12.06 -17.71
CA LEU A 146 18.66 10.96 -17.32
C LEU A 146 19.98 11.10 -18.09
N TYR A 147 21.08 11.17 -17.38
CA TYR A 147 22.38 11.39 -17.99
C TYR A 147 23.50 10.52 -17.38
N MET A 148 24.57 10.28 -18.14
CA MET A 148 25.79 9.59 -17.70
C MET A 148 25.56 8.23 -17.03
N MET A 149 25.12 7.23 -17.80
CA MET A 149 24.96 5.83 -17.34
C MET A 149 23.81 5.61 -16.35
N SER A 150 22.82 6.51 -16.30
CA SER A 150 21.61 6.28 -15.52
C SER A 150 20.83 5.10 -16.08
N SER A 151 20.68 4.02 -15.28
CA SER A 151 20.11 2.77 -15.78
C SER A 151 19.17 2.06 -14.83
N GLY A 152 18.24 1.27 -15.36
CA GLY A 152 17.27 0.54 -14.54
C GLY A 152 16.24 1.43 -13.83
N ASN A 153 16.18 2.72 -14.17
CA ASN A 153 15.25 3.63 -13.53
C ASN A 153 13.83 3.46 -14.11
N MET A 154 12.81 3.71 -13.27
CA MET A 154 11.40 3.66 -13.64
C MET A 154 10.80 5.05 -13.61
N LEU A 155 10.28 5.51 -14.74
CA LEU A 155 9.54 6.75 -14.91
C LEU A 155 8.09 6.39 -15.22
N GLU A 156 7.18 6.57 -14.26
CA GLU A 156 5.83 6.03 -14.39
C GLU A 156 4.75 7.06 -14.07
N ASN A 157 3.70 7.10 -14.91
CA ASN A 157 2.51 7.94 -14.68
C ASN A 157 2.81 9.45 -14.53
N ASN A 158 3.88 9.99 -15.10
CA ASN A 158 4.20 11.41 -15.00
C ASN A 158 3.48 12.20 -16.11
N GLU A 159 2.98 13.39 -15.75
CA GLU A 159 2.44 14.38 -16.70
C GLU A 159 3.50 15.47 -16.98
N ILE A 160 3.94 15.62 -18.24
CA ILE A 160 4.99 16.57 -18.60
C ILE A 160 4.49 17.49 -19.71
N SER A 161 4.60 18.81 -19.52
CA SER A 161 4.15 19.76 -20.53
C SER A 161 4.95 21.07 -20.53
N ASP A 162 4.87 21.78 -21.65
CA ASP A 162 5.40 23.14 -21.79
C ASP A 162 6.92 23.22 -21.46
N CYS A 163 7.67 22.18 -21.87
CA CYS A 163 9.12 22.08 -21.73
C CYS A 163 9.83 22.19 -23.11
N LEU A 164 11.14 22.43 -23.15
CA LEU A 164 11.88 22.24 -24.38
C LEU A 164 11.98 20.75 -24.71
N THR A 165 12.33 19.90 -23.70
CA THR A 165 12.30 18.44 -23.81
C THR A 165 11.46 17.86 -22.70
N GLY A 166 10.53 16.97 -23.01
CA GLY A 166 9.72 16.32 -21.99
C GLY A 166 10.55 15.37 -21.13
N ILE A 167 11.05 14.28 -21.74
CA ILE A 167 11.98 13.33 -21.13
C ILE A 167 13.23 13.22 -22.02
N SER A 168 14.40 13.33 -21.42
CA SER A 168 15.70 13.20 -22.08
C SER A 168 16.48 12.03 -21.49
N LEU A 169 17.05 11.20 -22.35
CA LEU A 169 18.00 10.15 -21.99
C LEU A 169 19.30 10.40 -22.78
N GLY A 170 20.38 10.72 -22.06
CA GLY A 170 21.71 10.86 -22.63
C GLY A 170 22.66 9.80 -22.05
N GLU A 171 23.21 8.93 -22.89
CA GLU A 171 24.10 7.83 -22.47
C GLU A 171 23.49 6.97 -21.34
N SER A 172 22.19 6.62 -21.45
CA SER A 172 21.41 6.00 -20.36
C SER A 172 20.59 4.82 -20.90
N TRP A 173 20.62 3.66 -20.21
CA TRP A 173 20.09 2.39 -20.73
C TRP A 173 19.34 1.56 -19.70
N TYR A 174 18.53 0.58 -20.16
CA TYR A 174 17.66 -0.28 -19.35
C TYR A 174 16.62 0.47 -18.51
N ASN A 175 16.27 1.71 -18.87
CA ASN A 175 15.25 2.47 -18.18
C ASN A 175 13.86 2.13 -18.74
N ASN A 176 12.86 2.20 -17.86
CA ASN A 176 11.47 1.93 -18.18
C ASN A 176 10.67 3.25 -18.12
N LEU A 177 10.09 3.66 -19.23
CA LEU A 177 9.20 4.81 -19.37
C LEU A 177 7.79 4.29 -19.60
N ILE A 178 6.94 4.33 -18.58
CA ILE A 178 5.63 3.65 -18.58
C ILE A 178 4.51 4.64 -18.25
N ASN A 179 3.42 4.63 -19.05
CA ASN A 179 2.21 5.43 -18.79
C ASN A 179 2.44 6.95 -18.67
N ASN A 180 3.54 7.51 -19.17
CA ASN A 180 3.76 8.96 -19.10
C ASN A 180 2.96 9.72 -20.16
N SER A 181 2.51 10.93 -19.83
CA SER A 181 1.80 11.84 -20.74
C SER A 181 2.64 13.08 -21.02
N ILE A 182 3.10 13.25 -22.26
CA ILE A 182 4.02 14.32 -22.65
C ILE A 182 3.40 15.17 -23.76
N SER A 183 3.33 16.50 -23.56
CA SER A 183 2.69 17.39 -24.53
C SER A 183 3.26 18.80 -24.54
N ASN A 184 3.08 19.51 -25.66
CA ASN A 184 3.47 20.91 -25.85
C ASN A 184 4.97 21.17 -25.63
N CYS A 185 5.82 20.21 -25.94
CA CYS A 185 7.27 20.32 -25.87
C CYS A 185 7.88 20.45 -27.26
N SER A 186 9.12 20.96 -27.38
CA SER A 186 9.82 20.89 -28.68
C SER A 186 10.18 19.44 -29.00
N SER A 187 10.64 18.66 -28.01
CA SER A 187 10.77 17.21 -28.12
C SER A 187 10.00 16.52 -27.01
N GLY A 188 9.16 15.55 -27.36
CA GLY A 188 8.44 14.80 -26.34
C GLY A 188 9.39 13.91 -25.54
N ILE A 189 9.97 12.90 -26.20
CA ILE A 189 10.99 12.01 -25.59
C ILE A 189 12.21 11.99 -26.50
N SER A 190 13.39 12.19 -25.95
CA SER A 190 14.66 12.22 -26.67
C SER A 190 15.65 11.19 -26.14
N PHE A 191 16.18 10.36 -27.02
CA PHE A 191 17.27 9.43 -26.77
C PHE A 191 18.50 9.83 -27.52
N PHE A 192 19.62 9.95 -26.84
CA PHE A 192 20.92 10.17 -27.39
C PHE A 192 21.93 9.18 -26.84
N ASP A 193 22.51 8.34 -27.67
CA ASP A 193 23.43 7.26 -27.26
C ASP A 193 22.86 6.37 -26.14
N SER A 194 21.53 6.09 -26.16
CA SER A 194 20.79 5.48 -25.08
C SER A 194 20.06 4.19 -25.53
N PRO A 195 20.77 3.05 -25.51
CA PRO A 195 20.22 1.75 -25.94
C PRO A 195 19.41 1.02 -24.85
N ASP A 196 18.72 -0.05 -25.27
CA ASP A 196 18.07 -1.06 -24.41
C ASP A 196 17.03 -0.49 -23.44
N ASN A 197 16.35 0.61 -23.73
CA ASN A 197 15.27 1.19 -22.92
C ASN A 197 13.89 0.71 -23.39
N LEU A 198 12.92 0.70 -22.48
CA LEU A 198 11.52 0.37 -22.74
C LEU A 198 10.65 1.64 -22.69
N GLN A 199 9.86 1.85 -23.74
CA GLN A 199 8.74 2.81 -23.75
C GLN A 199 7.43 2.05 -23.90
N ASP A 200 6.60 2.04 -22.87
CA ASP A 200 5.34 1.31 -22.86
C ASP A 200 4.17 2.20 -22.44
N ASN A 201 3.12 2.22 -23.26
CA ASN A 201 1.85 2.90 -22.99
C ASN A 201 1.98 4.41 -22.71
N ASN A 202 2.98 5.11 -23.30
CA ASN A 202 3.11 6.55 -23.15
C ASN A 202 2.23 7.29 -24.15
N LYS A 203 1.70 8.46 -23.74
CA LYS A 203 0.95 9.37 -24.61
C LYS A 203 1.80 10.60 -24.95
N ILE A 204 2.20 10.71 -26.21
CA ILE A 204 3.10 11.76 -26.70
C ILE A 204 2.38 12.58 -27.76
N SER A 205 1.96 13.79 -27.42
CA SER A 205 1.10 14.55 -28.34
C SER A 205 1.36 16.05 -28.34
N LYS A 206 1.12 16.69 -29.47
CA LYS A 206 1.25 18.17 -29.65
C LYS A 206 2.65 18.69 -29.34
N ASN A 207 3.68 17.89 -29.55
CA ASN A 207 5.07 18.32 -29.51
C ASN A 207 5.53 18.71 -30.94
N MET A 208 6.67 19.38 -31.09
CA MET A 208 7.23 19.57 -32.44
C MET A 208 7.69 18.20 -32.97
N VAL A 209 8.50 17.46 -32.19
CA VAL A 209 8.89 16.08 -32.47
C VAL A 209 8.35 15.20 -31.33
N GLY A 210 7.64 14.11 -31.66
CA GLY A 210 7.09 13.22 -30.63
C GLY A 210 8.19 12.46 -29.90
N ILE A 211 8.88 11.57 -30.61
CA ILE A 211 9.98 10.75 -30.09
C ILE A 211 11.19 10.91 -30.99
N SER A 212 12.38 11.04 -30.42
CA SER A 212 13.64 11.12 -31.17
C SER A 212 14.60 10.03 -30.67
N LEU A 213 15.09 9.19 -31.61
CA LEU A 213 16.13 8.18 -31.38
C LEU A 213 17.36 8.58 -32.20
N THR A 214 18.45 8.93 -31.53
CA THR A 214 19.67 9.44 -32.20
C THR A 214 20.93 8.80 -31.65
N GLY A 215 22.00 8.78 -32.43
CA GLY A 215 23.27 8.19 -32.06
C GLY A 215 23.20 6.67 -31.89
N GLU A 216 23.86 6.15 -30.87
CA GLU A 216 23.84 4.71 -30.57
C GLU A 216 22.58 4.25 -29.75
N SER A 217 21.42 4.91 -29.93
CA SER A 217 20.15 4.53 -29.27
C SER A 217 19.53 3.28 -29.89
N ASN A 218 20.26 2.18 -29.81
CA ASN A 218 19.94 0.88 -30.41
C ASN A 218 19.17 -0.02 -29.48
N SER A 219 18.42 -1.01 -30.02
CA SER A 219 17.75 -2.04 -29.25
C SER A 219 16.70 -1.52 -28.24
N ASN A 220 16.17 -0.32 -28.41
CA ASN A 220 15.04 0.16 -27.60
C ASN A 220 13.74 -0.53 -28.04
N THR A 221 12.82 -0.71 -27.10
CA THR A 221 11.49 -1.25 -27.36
C THR A 221 10.44 -0.15 -27.19
N LEU A 222 9.69 0.14 -28.25
CA LEU A 222 8.56 1.07 -28.26
C LEU A 222 7.28 0.28 -28.50
N ILE A 223 6.44 0.18 -27.48
CA ILE A 223 5.22 -0.63 -27.50
C ILE A 223 4.05 0.14 -26.89
N ASN A 224 2.85 -0.06 -27.40
CA ASN A 224 1.60 0.49 -26.85
C ASN A 224 1.54 2.04 -26.79
N ASN A 225 2.48 2.77 -27.38
CA ASN A 225 2.50 4.23 -27.26
C ASN A 225 1.50 4.89 -28.22
N ILE A 226 0.93 6.02 -27.78
CA ILE A 226 0.03 6.88 -28.57
C ILE A 226 0.82 8.13 -28.97
N VAL A 227 1.24 8.22 -30.22
CA VAL A 227 2.08 9.31 -30.74
C VAL A 227 1.28 10.10 -31.78
N THR A 228 0.70 11.24 -31.35
CA THR A 228 -0.34 11.91 -32.14
C THR A 228 -0.18 13.42 -32.19
N LEU A 229 -0.57 14.02 -33.32
CA LEU A 229 -0.64 15.49 -33.46
C LEU A 229 0.67 16.20 -33.16
N ASN A 230 1.83 15.56 -33.37
CA ASN A 230 3.10 16.21 -33.26
C ASN A 230 3.38 16.99 -34.58
N GLU A 231 3.85 18.23 -34.45
CA GLU A 231 3.79 19.22 -35.53
C GLU A 231 4.71 18.88 -36.73
N ILE A 232 5.94 18.44 -36.46
CA ILE A 232 6.93 18.12 -37.51
C ILE A 232 6.85 16.63 -37.84
N GLN A 233 7.00 15.75 -36.78
CA GLN A 233 7.03 14.30 -36.96
C GLN A 233 6.70 13.56 -35.68
N GLY A 234 6.09 12.37 -35.80
CA GLY A 234 5.79 11.51 -34.69
C GLY A 234 7.06 10.86 -34.09
N LEU A 235 7.84 10.20 -34.95
CA LEU A 235 9.09 9.52 -34.59
C LEU A 235 10.23 9.97 -35.54
N HIS A 236 11.33 10.40 -34.94
CA HIS A 236 12.59 10.73 -35.64
C HIS A 236 13.64 9.65 -35.33
N ILE A 237 14.26 9.11 -36.36
CA ILE A 237 15.31 8.08 -36.28
C ILE A 237 16.55 8.59 -37.06
N TYR A 238 17.68 8.71 -36.34
CA TYR A 238 18.95 9.13 -36.92
C TYR A 238 20.12 8.25 -36.43
N GLU A 239 20.75 7.52 -37.34
CA GLU A 239 21.92 6.66 -37.06
C GLU A 239 21.69 5.56 -35.98
N THR A 240 20.45 5.09 -35.81
CA THR A 240 20.11 4.06 -34.82
C THR A 240 19.52 2.80 -35.47
N SER A 241 19.65 1.64 -34.80
CA SER A 241 19.28 0.35 -35.35
C SER A 241 18.77 -0.62 -34.32
N LYS A 242 18.14 -1.73 -34.77
CA LYS A 242 17.65 -2.83 -33.93
C LYS A 242 16.59 -2.44 -32.91
N ASN A 243 15.97 -1.29 -33.02
CA ASN A 243 14.85 -0.91 -32.21
C ASN A 243 13.61 -1.74 -32.60
N LEU A 244 12.83 -2.18 -31.61
CA LEU A 244 11.60 -2.93 -31.81
C LEU A 244 10.41 -2.00 -31.59
N ILE A 245 9.64 -1.71 -32.66
CA ILE A 245 8.58 -0.71 -32.67
C ILE A 245 7.29 -1.37 -33.13
N TYR A 246 6.39 -1.73 -32.19
CA TYR A 246 5.15 -2.43 -32.54
C TYR A 246 4.02 -2.09 -31.58
N ASN A 247 2.81 -2.31 -32.02
CA ASN A 247 1.59 -2.02 -31.28
C ASN A 247 1.48 -0.55 -30.82
N ASN A 248 2.07 0.40 -31.58
CA ASN A 248 1.92 1.83 -31.32
C ASN A 248 0.84 2.42 -32.24
N TYR A 249 0.22 3.50 -31.81
CA TYR A 249 -0.72 4.31 -32.58
C TYR A 249 -0.02 5.59 -33.03
N PHE A 250 0.17 5.73 -34.34
CA PHE A 250 0.76 6.92 -34.96
C PHE A 250 -0.29 7.72 -35.73
N ASN A 251 -0.50 8.97 -35.36
CA ASN A 251 -1.39 9.90 -36.06
C ASN A 251 -0.74 11.31 -36.15
N ASN A 252 0.17 11.49 -37.08
CA ASN A 252 0.89 12.75 -37.29
C ASN A 252 0.96 13.05 -38.78
N THR A 253 1.21 14.30 -39.17
CA THR A 253 1.39 14.67 -40.56
C THR A 253 2.53 13.88 -41.21
N VAL A 254 3.65 13.73 -40.48
CA VAL A 254 4.73 12.79 -40.77
C VAL A 254 4.84 11.82 -39.59
N ASN A 255 4.46 10.56 -39.80
CA ASN A 255 4.51 9.58 -38.72
C ASN A 255 5.93 9.18 -38.36
N VAL A 256 6.79 8.95 -39.35
CA VAL A 256 8.18 8.56 -39.13
C VAL A 256 9.07 9.32 -40.10
N ASN A 257 10.18 9.86 -39.62
CA ASN A 257 11.28 10.34 -40.41
C ASN A 257 12.54 9.56 -40.03
N SER A 258 13.11 8.79 -40.98
CA SER A 258 14.34 8.00 -40.77
C SER A 258 15.42 8.47 -41.71
N GLU A 259 16.56 8.90 -41.14
CA GLU A 259 17.75 9.34 -41.85
C GLU A 259 18.90 8.32 -41.72
N THR A 260 18.58 7.05 -41.49
CA THR A 260 19.55 5.97 -41.28
C THR A 260 19.86 5.25 -42.58
N VAL A 261 21.13 5.12 -42.91
CA VAL A 261 21.60 4.54 -44.20
C VAL A 261 21.43 3.03 -44.28
N SER A 262 21.43 2.32 -43.11
CA SER A 262 21.19 0.89 -43.04
C SER A 262 20.28 0.61 -41.86
N ASP A 263 18.99 0.85 -42.03
CA ASP A 263 17.99 0.67 -40.99
C ASP A 263 17.68 -0.83 -40.78
N THR A 264 17.98 -1.31 -39.59
CA THR A 264 17.62 -2.67 -39.16
C THR A 264 16.58 -2.65 -38.04
N ASN A 265 15.84 -1.55 -37.86
CA ASN A 265 14.75 -1.44 -36.94
C ASN A 265 13.59 -2.37 -37.34
N VAL A 266 12.92 -2.95 -36.37
CA VAL A 266 11.85 -3.93 -36.57
C VAL A 266 10.50 -3.28 -36.20
N TRP A 267 9.58 -3.26 -37.17
CA TRP A 267 8.31 -2.51 -37.07
C TRP A 267 7.09 -3.39 -36.73
N ASN A 268 7.31 -4.67 -36.47
CA ASN A 268 6.28 -5.59 -36.08
C ASN A 268 6.86 -6.70 -35.19
N THR A 269 6.04 -7.28 -34.34
CA THR A 269 6.32 -8.56 -33.67
C THR A 269 5.73 -9.73 -34.47
N THR A 270 5.95 -10.95 -34.01
CA THR A 270 5.22 -12.10 -34.55
C THR A 270 3.73 -11.98 -34.19
N LYS A 271 2.83 -12.33 -35.14
CA LYS A 271 1.39 -12.34 -34.87
C LYS A 271 1.10 -13.19 -33.63
N THR A 272 0.66 -12.53 -32.56
CA THR A 272 0.44 -13.16 -31.26
C THR A 272 -0.93 -12.77 -30.72
N LYS A 273 -1.67 -13.73 -30.19
CA LYS A 273 -3.00 -13.44 -29.60
C LYS A 273 -2.87 -12.46 -28.44
N GLY A 274 -3.56 -11.35 -28.51
CA GLY A 274 -3.56 -10.25 -27.54
C GLY A 274 -4.26 -9.04 -28.12
N ILE A 275 -4.84 -8.20 -27.25
CA ILE A 275 -5.53 -6.99 -27.72
C ILE A 275 -4.49 -5.99 -28.20
N ASN A 276 -4.59 -5.59 -29.48
CA ASN A 276 -3.72 -4.56 -30.02
C ASN A 276 -4.27 -3.14 -29.72
N ILE A 277 -3.43 -2.12 -29.95
CA ILE A 277 -3.79 -0.73 -29.64
C ILE A 277 -4.96 -0.18 -30.47
N ALA A 278 -5.27 -0.81 -31.62
CA ALA A 278 -6.40 -0.49 -32.49
C ALA A 278 -7.68 -1.28 -32.13
N GLY A 279 -7.63 -2.10 -31.07
CA GLY A 279 -8.74 -2.91 -30.57
C GLY A 279 -8.83 -4.31 -31.17
N GLY A 280 -7.99 -4.68 -32.11
CA GLY A 280 -7.99 -6.00 -32.76
C GLY A 280 -7.46 -7.12 -31.85
N PRO A 281 -7.77 -8.41 -32.15
CA PRO A 281 -7.48 -9.56 -31.27
C PRO A 281 -6.05 -10.11 -31.35
N TYR A 282 -5.20 -9.56 -32.23
CA TYR A 282 -3.79 -9.98 -32.37
C TYR A 282 -2.83 -8.80 -32.35
N LEU A 283 -1.72 -8.97 -31.68
CA LEU A 283 -0.55 -8.10 -31.76
C LEU A 283 0.17 -8.36 -33.09
N GLY A 284 0.71 -7.33 -33.71
CA GLY A 284 1.42 -7.39 -34.99
C GLY A 284 2.41 -6.24 -35.13
N GLY A 285 2.10 -5.33 -36.02
CA GLY A 285 2.85 -4.08 -36.26
C GLY A 285 2.22 -2.89 -35.55
N ASN A 286 2.16 -1.75 -36.21
CA ASN A 286 1.63 -0.50 -35.65
C ASN A 286 0.33 -0.08 -36.35
N PHE A 287 -0.43 0.79 -35.72
CA PHE A 287 -1.57 1.44 -36.34
C PHE A 287 -1.16 2.80 -36.90
N TRP A 288 -1.47 3.00 -38.19
CA TRP A 288 -1.01 4.15 -38.97
C TRP A 288 -2.18 5.01 -39.43
N GLU A 289 -2.26 6.25 -38.97
CA GLU A 289 -3.28 7.22 -39.31
C GLU A 289 -2.67 8.59 -39.58
N LYS A 290 -3.39 9.49 -40.22
CA LYS A 290 -3.03 10.90 -40.41
C LYS A 290 -4.13 11.83 -39.88
N PRO A 291 -3.84 13.08 -39.52
CA PRO A 291 -4.81 14.03 -38.96
C PRO A 291 -6.01 14.35 -39.86
N ASP A 292 -5.95 14.04 -41.14
CA ASP A 292 -7.07 14.16 -42.10
C ASP A 292 -7.97 12.93 -42.14
N GLU A 293 -7.86 12.04 -41.13
CA GLU A 293 -8.58 10.76 -40.99
C GLU A 293 -8.29 9.76 -42.12
N SER A 294 -7.28 9.99 -42.94
CA SER A 294 -6.84 8.99 -43.94
C SER A 294 -6.10 7.87 -43.17
N VAL A 295 -6.74 6.71 -43.07
CA VAL A 295 -6.09 5.49 -42.62
C VAL A 295 -5.27 4.92 -43.78
N TYR A 296 -4.03 4.65 -43.56
CA TYR A 296 -3.21 4.01 -44.61
C TYR A 296 -3.32 2.48 -44.53
N PRO A 297 -3.33 1.82 -45.67
CA PRO A 297 -3.61 2.33 -47.02
C PRO A 297 -5.12 2.28 -47.33
N THR A 298 -5.63 3.30 -47.98
CA THR A 298 -6.97 3.32 -48.54
C THR A 298 -7.21 2.10 -49.43
N GLY A 299 -8.16 1.20 -49.07
CA GLY A 299 -8.49 0.01 -49.85
C GLY A 299 -7.82 -1.29 -49.41
N THR A 300 -6.95 -1.29 -48.38
CA THR A 300 -6.45 -2.54 -47.79
C THR A 300 -7.52 -3.24 -46.98
N ARG A 301 -7.53 -4.58 -47.09
CA ARG A 301 -8.53 -5.44 -46.44
C ARG A 301 -7.88 -6.24 -45.35
N ASP A 302 -8.67 -6.50 -44.34
CA ASP A 302 -8.48 -7.53 -43.33
C ASP A 302 -9.58 -8.55 -43.62
N VAL A 303 -9.26 -9.59 -44.39
CA VAL A 303 -10.25 -10.55 -44.90
C VAL A 303 -10.60 -11.60 -43.84
N ASP A 304 -9.66 -11.93 -42.97
CA ASP A 304 -9.85 -12.92 -41.90
C ASP A 304 -10.31 -12.28 -40.57
N LEU A 305 -10.49 -10.94 -40.56
CA LEU A 305 -10.98 -10.15 -39.44
C LEU A 305 -10.16 -10.33 -38.14
N ASP A 306 -8.87 -10.46 -38.31
CA ASP A 306 -7.95 -10.62 -37.20
C ASP A 306 -7.39 -9.30 -36.64
N GLY A 307 -7.78 -8.17 -37.21
CA GLY A 307 -7.33 -6.84 -36.79
C GLY A 307 -5.96 -6.47 -37.30
N ILE A 308 -5.41 -7.20 -38.26
CA ILE A 308 -4.19 -6.95 -38.99
C ILE A 308 -4.53 -6.85 -40.47
N LEU A 309 -3.96 -5.88 -41.16
CA LEU A 309 -4.15 -5.74 -42.62
C LEU A 309 -3.42 -6.86 -43.38
N ASP A 310 -4.06 -7.45 -44.39
CA ASP A 310 -3.47 -8.48 -45.24
C ASP A 310 -2.30 -7.99 -46.11
N SER A 311 -2.05 -6.69 -46.13
CA SER A 311 -0.97 -6.04 -46.89
C SER A 311 0.01 -5.35 -45.98
N GLN A 312 1.31 -5.50 -46.26
CA GLN A 312 2.36 -4.74 -45.57
C GLN A 312 2.21 -3.22 -45.79
N TYR A 313 2.67 -2.43 -44.83
CA TYR A 313 2.75 -0.99 -44.89
C TYR A 313 4.17 -0.53 -45.18
N ASN A 314 4.38 0.16 -46.31
CA ASN A 314 5.64 0.83 -46.59
C ASN A 314 5.62 2.21 -45.92
N ILE A 315 6.48 2.44 -44.93
CA ILE A 315 6.53 3.69 -44.16
C ILE A 315 6.99 4.80 -45.07
N GLU A 316 6.17 5.85 -45.20
CA GLU A 316 6.37 6.94 -46.15
C GLU A 316 7.75 7.60 -46.00
N GLY A 317 8.41 7.88 -47.15
CA GLY A 317 9.71 8.54 -47.18
C GLY A 317 10.90 7.65 -46.80
N SER A 318 10.66 6.34 -46.54
CA SER A 318 11.72 5.42 -46.16
C SER A 318 11.64 4.11 -46.93
N GLN A 319 12.64 3.23 -46.74
CA GLN A 319 12.58 1.82 -47.23
C GLN A 319 12.08 0.86 -46.14
N LEU A 320 11.49 1.36 -45.07
CA LEU A 320 11.03 0.62 -43.92
C LEU A 320 9.66 -0.01 -44.16
N ILE A 321 9.45 -1.19 -43.62
CA ILE A 321 8.23 -1.97 -43.85
C ILE A 321 7.69 -2.48 -42.50
N ASP A 322 6.44 -2.15 -42.22
CA ASP A 322 5.64 -2.87 -41.24
C ASP A 322 4.93 -4.01 -41.95
N TYR A 323 5.28 -5.24 -41.63
CA TYR A 323 4.74 -6.43 -42.27
C TYR A 323 3.37 -6.86 -41.74
N LEU A 324 2.97 -6.39 -40.57
CA LEU A 324 1.72 -6.74 -39.91
C LEU A 324 0.96 -5.51 -39.40
N PRO A 325 0.72 -4.49 -40.25
CA PRO A 325 0.14 -3.23 -39.84
C PRO A 325 -1.29 -3.48 -39.31
N LEU A 326 -1.62 -2.79 -38.20
CA LEU A 326 -2.89 -2.94 -37.54
C LEU A 326 -4.02 -2.23 -38.30
N LYS A 327 -5.20 -2.82 -38.22
CA LYS A 327 -6.44 -2.24 -38.76
C LYS A 327 -7.20 -1.57 -37.63
N GLY A 328 -7.58 -0.29 -37.82
CA GLY A 328 -8.57 0.36 -36.97
C GLY A 328 -9.92 -0.33 -37.16
N LEU A 329 -10.46 -0.83 -36.10
CA LEU A 329 -11.87 -1.24 -36.09
C LEU A 329 -12.69 0.04 -36.08
N ASN A 330 -13.53 0.25 -37.13
CA ASN A 330 -14.62 1.20 -37.03
C ASN A 330 -15.71 0.54 -36.21
N PRO A 331 -15.85 0.80 -34.93
CA PRO A 331 -16.86 0.15 -34.10
C PRO A 331 -18.24 0.55 -34.60
N VAL A 332 -19.07 -0.43 -34.96
CA VAL A 332 -20.45 -0.22 -35.30
C VAL A 332 -21.26 -0.20 -34.00
N ILE A 333 -22.21 0.74 -33.94
CA ILE A 333 -23.22 0.75 -32.89
C ILE A 333 -24.40 -0.12 -33.36
N ILE A 334 -24.57 -1.25 -32.72
CA ILE A 334 -25.69 -2.15 -32.92
C ILE A 334 -26.74 -1.87 -31.84
N THR A 335 -27.95 -1.53 -32.25
CA THR A 335 -29.01 -1.15 -31.31
C THR A 335 -29.89 -2.32 -30.94
N VAL A 336 -30.28 -2.44 -29.66
CA VAL A 336 -31.19 -3.46 -29.15
C VAL A 336 -32.37 -2.79 -28.45
N ASN A 337 -33.61 -3.11 -28.89
CA ASN A 337 -34.83 -2.63 -28.25
C ASN A 337 -35.93 -3.67 -28.33
N ASN A 338 -36.43 -4.16 -27.21
CA ASN A 338 -37.49 -5.14 -27.15
C ASN A 338 -38.91 -4.54 -27.02
N SER A 339 -39.01 -3.20 -27.06
CA SER A 339 -40.29 -2.51 -27.01
C SER A 339 -41.04 -2.61 -28.36
N PRO A 340 -42.35 -3.00 -28.42
CA PRO A 340 -43.08 -3.11 -29.64
C PRO A 340 -43.16 -1.79 -30.43
N GLY A 341 -42.83 -1.80 -31.72
CA GLY A 341 -42.97 -0.65 -32.61
C GLY A 341 -41.83 0.37 -32.58
N GLN A 342 -40.75 0.10 -31.86
CA GLN A 342 -39.53 0.93 -31.85
C GLN A 342 -38.51 0.34 -32.87
N ALA A 343 -37.91 1.20 -33.66
CA ALA A 343 -36.86 0.82 -34.62
C ALA A 343 -35.54 0.56 -33.89
N ALA A 344 -35.03 -0.65 -33.99
CA ALA A 344 -33.69 -1.06 -33.57
C ALA A 344 -33.22 -2.21 -34.47
N ASP A 345 -31.90 -2.47 -34.47
CA ASP A 345 -31.34 -3.55 -35.31
C ASP A 345 -31.78 -4.92 -34.82
N PHE A 346 -31.90 -5.11 -33.51
CA PHE A 346 -32.31 -6.36 -32.85
C PHE A 346 -33.27 -6.11 -31.68
N THR A 347 -34.04 -7.16 -31.34
CA THR A 347 -34.91 -7.18 -30.16
C THR A 347 -34.30 -8.00 -29.00
N SER A 348 -33.26 -8.76 -29.27
CA SER A 348 -32.53 -9.63 -28.33
C SER A 348 -31.05 -9.23 -28.23
N ILE A 349 -30.50 -9.20 -27.02
CA ILE A 349 -29.11 -8.90 -26.76
C ILE A 349 -28.21 -9.99 -27.36
N GLN A 350 -28.60 -11.28 -27.17
CA GLN A 350 -27.84 -12.39 -27.75
C GLN A 350 -27.80 -12.33 -29.29
N ALA A 351 -28.92 -12.02 -29.93
CA ALA A 351 -28.93 -11.88 -31.39
C ALA A 351 -28.05 -10.75 -31.90
N ALA A 352 -27.95 -9.65 -31.16
CA ALA A 352 -27.03 -8.57 -31.49
C ALA A 352 -25.56 -9.01 -31.33
N ILE A 353 -25.22 -9.74 -30.26
CA ILE A 353 -23.85 -10.26 -30.04
C ILE A 353 -23.47 -11.27 -31.12
N ASP A 354 -24.41 -12.15 -31.53
CA ASP A 354 -24.15 -13.16 -32.56
C ASP A 354 -23.83 -12.54 -33.93
N ASN A 355 -24.21 -11.27 -34.13
CA ASN A 355 -23.92 -10.49 -35.34
C ASN A 355 -22.85 -9.42 -35.18
N ALA A 356 -22.30 -9.27 -33.97
CA ALA A 356 -21.28 -8.25 -33.68
C ALA A 356 -19.88 -8.72 -34.07
N LEU A 357 -19.09 -7.78 -34.48
CA LEU A 357 -17.63 -7.93 -34.73
C LEU A 357 -16.82 -7.44 -33.53
N PRO A 358 -15.56 -7.86 -33.40
CA PRO A 358 -14.67 -7.32 -32.39
C PRO A 358 -14.60 -5.78 -32.43
N GLY A 359 -14.78 -5.15 -31.25
CA GLY A 359 -14.77 -3.69 -31.09
C GLY A 359 -16.14 -3.02 -31.18
N ASP A 360 -17.18 -3.72 -31.65
CA ASP A 360 -18.52 -3.16 -31.76
C ASP A 360 -19.15 -2.78 -30.41
N THR A 361 -20.12 -1.90 -30.45
CA THR A 361 -20.91 -1.49 -29.29
C THR A 361 -22.35 -1.93 -29.43
N ILE A 362 -22.81 -2.75 -28.50
CA ILE A 362 -24.21 -3.08 -28.32
C ILE A 362 -24.89 -2.04 -27.45
N LEU A 363 -25.70 -1.18 -28.04
CA LEU A 363 -26.42 -0.10 -27.36
C LEU A 363 -27.84 -0.60 -26.99
N ILE A 364 -28.03 -0.89 -25.71
CA ILE A 364 -29.27 -1.49 -25.20
C ILE A 364 -30.21 -0.39 -24.72
N PHE A 365 -31.38 -0.32 -25.31
CA PHE A 365 -32.42 0.67 -24.95
C PHE A 365 -33.10 0.29 -23.63
N PRO A 366 -33.66 1.29 -22.90
CA PRO A 366 -34.46 1.03 -21.72
C PRO A 366 -35.53 -0.06 -21.92
N GLY A 367 -35.60 -1.00 -20.99
CA GLY A 367 -36.53 -2.12 -21.05
C GLY A 367 -36.17 -3.25 -20.12
N VAL A 368 -36.98 -4.33 -20.15
CA VAL A 368 -36.71 -5.55 -19.38
C VAL A 368 -36.43 -6.68 -20.38
N TYR A 369 -35.25 -7.22 -20.31
CA TYR A 369 -34.73 -8.29 -21.14
C TYR A 369 -34.61 -9.58 -20.33
N GLU A 370 -35.27 -10.63 -20.74
CA GLU A 370 -35.19 -11.96 -20.09
C GLU A 370 -34.30 -12.87 -20.95
N GLU A 371 -32.98 -12.80 -20.68
CA GLU A 371 -31.97 -13.50 -21.47
C GLU A 371 -30.85 -14.05 -20.58
N ASN A 372 -30.22 -15.15 -20.98
CA ASN A 372 -28.91 -15.60 -20.54
C ASN A 372 -27.95 -15.41 -21.70
N VAL A 373 -27.01 -14.48 -21.53
CA VAL A 373 -26.23 -13.91 -22.63
C VAL A 373 -24.81 -14.50 -22.60
N LYS A 374 -24.37 -15.03 -23.74
CA LYS A 374 -22.98 -15.51 -23.92
C LYS A 374 -22.18 -14.48 -24.72
N VAL A 375 -21.16 -13.92 -24.11
CA VAL A 375 -20.28 -12.92 -24.75
C VAL A 375 -19.00 -13.63 -25.17
N ASN A 376 -18.85 -13.92 -26.43
CA ASN A 376 -17.73 -14.64 -27.06
C ASN A 376 -16.99 -13.79 -28.11
N VAL A 377 -17.34 -12.52 -28.25
CA VAL A 377 -16.71 -11.57 -29.16
C VAL A 377 -15.78 -10.67 -28.38
N THR A 378 -14.52 -10.59 -28.79
CA THR A 378 -13.48 -9.78 -28.12
C THR A 378 -13.73 -8.29 -28.28
N ASN A 379 -13.33 -7.50 -27.28
CA ASN A 379 -13.43 -6.03 -27.29
C ASN A 379 -14.86 -5.50 -27.48
N LEU A 380 -15.88 -6.30 -27.23
CA LEU A 380 -17.28 -5.91 -27.35
C LEU A 380 -17.69 -5.03 -26.19
N THR A 381 -18.39 -3.92 -26.47
CA THR A 381 -18.98 -3.07 -25.44
C THR A 381 -20.50 -3.28 -25.39
N LEU A 382 -21.01 -3.70 -24.24
CA LEU A 382 -22.45 -3.74 -23.95
C LEU A 382 -22.78 -2.58 -23.01
N THR A 383 -23.63 -1.66 -23.44
CA THR A 383 -23.94 -0.46 -22.65
C THR A 383 -25.40 -0.10 -22.73
N SER A 384 -25.95 0.37 -21.59
CA SER A 384 -27.27 1.02 -21.59
C SER A 384 -27.23 2.31 -22.43
N LYS A 385 -28.28 2.58 -23.20
CA LYS A 385 -28.44 3.84 -23.97
C LYS A 385 -28.55 5.06 -23.08
N SER A 386 -29.17 4.93 -21.92
CA SER A 386 -29.30 6.03 -20.96
C SER A 386 -28.01 6.30 -20.18
N GLY A 387 -27.09 5.34 -20.15
CA GLY A 387 -25.92 5.34 -19.27
C GLY A 387 -26.28 5.07 -17.80
N SER A 388 -27.56 4.83 -17.49
CA SER A 388 -28.06 4.55 -16.15
C SER A 388 -28.47 3.08 -16.02
N SER A 389 -28.12 2.47 -14.89
CA SER A 389 -28.59 1.13 -14.54
C SER A 389 -30.05 1.06 -14.08
N GLU A 390 -30.78 2.18 -14.02
CA GLU A 390 -32.13 2.19 -13.46
C GLU A 390 -33.19 1.68 -14.43
N ASP A 391 -33.00 1.84 -15.74
CA ASP A 391 -34.02 1.64 -16.76
C ASP A 391 -33.75 0.50 -17.73
N THR A 392 -32.56 -0.09 -17.69
CA THR A 392 -32.19 -1.21 -18.59
C THR A 392 -31.93 -2.45 -17.72
N ILE A 393 -32.95 -3.29 -17.60
CA ILE A 393 -32.99 -4.41 -16.66
C ILE A 393 -32.81 -5.73 -17.40
N ILE A 394 -31.82 -6.50 -17.00
CA ILE A 394 -31.54 -7.84 -17.55
C ILE A 394 -31.85 -8.89 -16.48
N LYS A 395 -32.72 -9.83 -16.82
CA LYS A 395 -33.13 -10.95 -15.95
C LYS A 395 -32.76 -12.28 -16.57
N ALA A 396 -32.43 -13.27 -15.74
CA ALA A 396 -32.21 -14.63 -16.26
C ALA A 396 -33.47 -15.24 -16.85
N ALA A 397 -33.44 -15.68 -18.11
CA ALA A 397 -34.47 -16.54 -18.74
C ALA A 397 -34.41 -17.94 -18.11
N ASN A 398 -33.21 -18.50 -17.98
CA ASN A 398 -32.96 -19.74 -17.23
C ASN A 398 -32.25 -19.40 -15.92
N ARG A 399 -32.90 -19.70 -14.80
CA ARG A 399 -32.37 -19.40 -13.45
C ARG A 399 -31.18 -20.28 -13.04
N GLN A 400 -30.84 -21.30 -13.80
CA GLN A 400 -29.71 -22.20 -13.53
C GLN A 400 -28.44 -21.80 -14.29
N ASP A 401 -28.51 -20.79 -15.14
CA ASP A 401 -27.39 -20.30 -15.95
C ASP A 401 -26.98 -18.88 -15.53
N ASP A 402 -25.72 -18.51 -15.80
CA ASP A 402 -25.24 -17.15 -15.63
C ASP A 402 -26.04 -16.17 -16.52
N ILE A 403 -26.30 -14.94 -16.05
CA ILE A 403 -26.98 -13.96 -16.90
C ILE A 403 -26.05 -13.49 -18.00
N PHE A 404 -24.81 -13.12 -17.64
CA PHE A 404 -23.73 -12.87 -18.59
C PHE A 404 -22.61 -13.87 -18.38
N TYR A 405 -22.34 -14.70 -19.39
CA TYR A 405 -21.17 -15.58 -19.43
C TYR A 405 -20.17 -15.02 -20.45
N VAL A 406 -19.06 -14.44 -19.95
CA VAL A 406 -18.03 -13.81 -20.78
C VAL A 406 -16.87 -14.78 -20.96
N SER A 407 -16.58 -15.11 -22.21
CA SER A 407 -15.48 -16.02 -22.62
C SER A 407 -14.52 -15.37 -23.63
N ALA A 408 -14.64 -14.06 -23.85
CA ALA A 408 -13.80 -13.28 -24.73
C ALA A 408 -13.09 -12.14 -23.98
N ASP A 409 -11.87 -11.83 -24.38
CA ASP A 409 -11.04 -10.77 -23.77
C ASP A 409 -11.55 -9.38 -24.15
N GLY A 410 -11.26 -8.36 -23.32
CA GLY A 410 -11.52 -6.95 -23.62
C GLY A 410 -12.99 -6.54 -23.57
N VAL A 411 -13.89 -7.35 -23.07
CA VAL A 411 -15.33 -7.06 -23.02
C VAL A 411 -15.63 -5.99 -21.98
N THR A 412 -16.43 -4.98 -22.37
CA THR A 412 -16.97 -3.97 -21.45
C THR A 412 -18.47 -4.21 -21.25
N ILE A 413 -18.92 -4.25 -19.98
CA ILE A 413 -20.34 -4.29 -19.60
C ILE A 413 -20.61 -3.14 -18.64
N ARG A 414 -21.50 -2.21 -19.02
CA ARG A 414 -21.75 -1.02 -18.21
C ARG A 414 -23.18 -0.50 -18.25
N GLY A 415 -23.58 0.14 -17.11
CA GLY A 415 -24.85 0.85 -17.01
C GLY A 415 -26.08 -0.05 -17.01
N LEU A 416 -25.98 -1.30 -16.59
CA LEU A 416 -27.07 -2.28 -16.62
C LEU A 416 -27.55 -2.62 -15.19
N ASN A 417 -28.85 -2.91 -15.05
CA ASN A 417 -29.43 -3.50 -13.85
C ASN A 417 -29.59 -5.01 -14.08
N ILE A 418 -28.76 -5.79 -13.41
CA ILE A 418 -28.69 -7.23 -13.56
C ILE A 418 -29.37 -7.89 -12.35
N VAL A 419 -30.51 -8.49 -12.57
CA VAL A 419 -31.33 -9.09 -11.52
C VAL A 419 -31.21 -10.60 -11.59
N GLY A 420 -30.42 -11.15 -10.69
CA GLY A 420 -30.03 -12.54 -10.67
C GLY A 420 -31.04 -13.50 -10.08
N PRO A 421 -30.85 -14.82 -10.36
CA PRO A 421 -31.67 -15.88 -9.81
C PRO A 421 -31.43 -16.08 -8.31
N VAL A 422 -32.47 -16.55 -7.62
CA VAL A 422 -32.47 -16.74 -6.16
C VAL A 422 -31.86 -18.10 -5.76
N ASP A 423 -31.75 -19.06 -6.68
CA ASP A 423 -31.46 -20.46 -6.36
C ASP A 423 -30.30 -21.01 -7.19
N SER A 424 -29.13 -21.25 -6.56
CA SER A 424 -27.99 -22.04 -7.07
C SER A 424 -26.87 -21.26 -7.79
N PRO A 425 -25.69 -21.86 -8.10
CA PRO A 425 -24.41 -21.17 -8.29
C PRO A 425 -24.18 -20.27 -9.53
N PRO A 426 -25.17 -19.89 -10.34
CA PRO A 426 -24.95 -18.95 -11.42
C PRO A 426 -24.62 -17.54 -10.92
N ALA A 427 -23.86 -16.83 -11.71
CA ALA A 427 -23.49 -15.45 -11.48
C ALA A 427 -24.37 -14.48 -12.30
N GLY A 428 -24.48 -13.23 -11.82
CA GLY A 428 -24.98 -12.15 -12.66
C GLY A 428 -24.05 -11.89 -13.84
N ILE A 429 -22.77 -11.74 -13.56
CA ILE A 429 -21.71 -11.67 -14.59
C ILE A 429 -20.62 -12.68 -14.22
N ARG A 430 -20.27 -13.55 -15.16
CA ARG A 430 -19.15 -14.46 -15.03
C ARG A 430 -18.09 -14.21 -16.08
N LEU A 431 -16.88 -13.92 -15.65
CA LEU A 431 -15.68 -13.85 -16.46
C LEU A 431 -14.94 -15.20 -16.33
N ASN A 432 -14.72 -15.90 -17.44
CA ASN A 432 -14.16 -17.24 -17.42
C ASN A 432 -12.92 -17.36 -18.32
N GLY A 433 -11.75 -17.34 -17.73
CA GLY A 433 -10.46 -17.45 -18.41
C GLY A 433 -10.11 -16.22 -19.27
N VAL A 434 -10.62 -15.05 -18.94
CA VAL A 434 -10.51 -13.83 -19.76
C VAL A 434 -9.68 -12.74 -19.09
N LYS A 435 -9.21 -11.80 -19.94
CA LYS A 435 -8.36 -10.67 -19.53
C LYS A 435 -8.92 -9.34 -20.09
N TYR A 436 -8.50 -8.24 -19.44
CA TYR A 436 -8.75 -6.88 -19.90
C TYR A 436 -10.22 -6.52 -20.04
N CYS A 437 -11.12 -7.25 -19.38
CA CYS A 437 -12.53 -6.90 -19.35
C CYS A 437 -12.79 -5.76 -18.36
N ASN A 438 -13.75 -4.89 -18.68
CA ASN A 438 -14.18 -3.78 -17.84
C ASN A 438 -15.67 -3.94 -17.46
N ILE A 439 -15.93 -4.12 -16.17
CA ILE A 439 -17.28 -4.22 -15.61
C ILE A 439 -17.52 -3.01 -14.74
N GLU A 440 -18.31 -2.04 -15.25
CA GLU A 440 -18.42 -0.74 -14.62
C GLU A 440 -19.86 -0.19 -14.54
N ASN A 441 -20.13 0.55 -13.46
CA ASN A 441 -21.41 1.25 -13.29
C ASN A 441 -22.66 0.36 -13.39
N ASN A 442 -22.56 -0.92 -13.05
CA ASN A 442 -23.69 -1.84 -13.06
C ASN A 442 -24.33 -1.93 -11.67
N GLN A 443 -25.64 -2.17 -11.65
CA GLN A 443 -26.37 -2.53 -10.45
C GLN A 443 -26.70 -4.01 -10.50
N LEU A 444 -26.24 -4.78 -9.52
CA LEU A 444 -26.49 -6.22 -9.44
C LEU A 444 -27.22 -6.55 -8.14
N SER A 445 -28.39 -7.17 -8.26
CA SER A 445 -29.19 -7.56 -7.10
C SER A 445 -29.70 -9.00 -7.19
N TYR A 446 -29.73 -9.68 -6.04
CA TYR A 446 -30.11 -11.10 -5.91
C TYR A 446 -31.38 -11.30 -5.08
N ASN A 447 -32.17 -10.26 -4.86
CA ASN A 447 -33.44 -10.37 -4.13
C ASN A 447 -34.62 -10.20 -5.08
N TYR A 448 -35.16 -11.30 -5.62
CA TYR A 448 -36.47 -11.27 -6.20
C TYR A 448 -37.51 -11.39 -5.06
N ILE A 449 -38.10 -10.26 -4.66
CA ILE A 449 -39.41 -10.26 -4.02
C ILE A 449 -40.39 -10.20 -5.18
N ASP A 450 -41.11 -11.31 -5.44
CA ASP A 450 -42.16 -11.34 -6.42
C ASP A 450 -43.21 -10.25 -6.09
N PRO A 451 -43.40 -9.21 -6.92
CA PRO A 451 -44.44 -8.20 -6.66
C PRO A 451 -45.87 -8.74 -6.74
N MET A 452 -46.06 -9.98 -7.21
CA MET A 452 -47.38 -10.61 -7.30
C MET A 452 -47.84 -11.29 -6.00
N LEU A 453 -47.05 -11.29 -4.93
CA LEU A 453 -47.47 -11.79 -3.59
C LEU A 453 -48.08 -10.70 -2.71
N ASN A 454 -48.66 -9.66 -3.28
CA ASN A 454 -49.63 -8.81 -2.58
C ASN A 454 -51.04 -9.44 -2.73
N ILE A 455 -51.26 -10.57 -2.05
CA ILE A 455 -52.63 -11.06 -1.82
C ILE A 455 -53.06 -10.52 -0.45
N PRO A 456 -54.03 -9.61 -0.38
CA PRO A 456 -54.64 -9.25 0.89
C PRO A 456 -55.59 -10.35 1.35
N ASN A 457 -55.41 -10.78 2.60
CA ASN A 457 -56.38 -11.55 3.39
C ASN A 457 -56.60 -13.05 3.06
N SER A 458 -55.74 -13.89 3.60
CA SER A 458 -56.21 -15.12 4.24
C SER A 458 -55.20 -15.54 5.29
N GLY A 459 -55.66 -15.71 6.52
CA GLY A 459 -54.85 -16.03 7.70
C GLY A 459 -54.32 -17.45 7.71
N THR A 460 -53.34 -17.69 6.86
CA THR A 460 -52.46 -18.87 6.96
C THR A 460 -51.03 -18.39 7.10
N SER A 461 -50.41 -18.79 8.20
CA SER A 461 -48.99 -18.62 8.48
C SER A 461 -48.13 -18.98 7.27
N LEU A 462 -47.62 -18.01 6.55
CA LEU A 462 -46.59 -18.21 5.54
C LEU A 462 -45.31 -18.63 6.26
N THR A 463 -45.08 -19.94 6.27
CA THR A 463 -43.74 -20.46 6.54
C THR A 463 -42.84 -19.91 5.43
N LEU A 464 -42.02 -18.90 5.76
CA LEU A 464 -40.91 -18.50 4.93
C LEU A 464 -40.13 -19.78 4.66
N ILE A 465 -40.17 -20.27 3.44
CA ILE A 465 -39.26 -21.31 2.98
C ILE A 465 -37.89 -20.64 3.04
N ASN A 466 -37.17 -20.90 4.12
CA ASN A 466 -35.75 -20.66 4.19
C ASN A 466 -35.09 -21.52 3.12
N SER A 467 -34.97 -20.99 1.90
CA SER A 467 -34.03 -21.54 0.93
C SER A 467 -32.63 -21.30 1.51
N ASN A 468 -32.07 -22.35 2.12
CA ASN A 468 -30.69 -22.37 2.63
C ASN A 468 -29.64 -22.37 1.48
N SER A 469 -29.90 -21.72 0.35
CA SER A 469 -28.94 -21.59 -0.74
C SER A 469 -28.17 -20.28 -0.61
N ASP A 470 -27.13 -20.29 0.19
CA ASP A 470 -26.13 -19.23 0.36
C ASP A 470 -25.15 -19.10 -0.86
N THR A 471 -25.58 -19.37 -2.09
CA THR A 471 -24.67 -19.78 -3.17
C THR A 471 -24.68 -18.97 -4.47
N GLY A 472 -25.39 -17.84 -4.55
CA GLY A 472 -25.34 -16.96 -5.74
C GLY A 472 -24.13 -16.02 -5.76
N PHE A 473 -23.67 -15.66 -6.96
CA PHE A 473 -22.58 -14.69 -7.15
C PHE A 473 -23.07 -13.45 -7.91
N GLY A 474 -22.62 -12.26 -7.51
CA GLY A 474 -22.80 -11.05 -8.28
C GLY A 474 -21.94 -11.04 -9.53
N ILE A 475 -20.68 -10.82 -9.30
CA ILE A 475 -19.65 -10.90 -10.32
C ILE A 475 -18.69 -12.00 -9.93
N ARG A 476 -18.38 -12.90 -10.86
CA ARG A 476 -17.51 -14.03 -10.63
C ARG A 476 -16.40 -14.09 -11.68
N LEU A 477 -15.16 -14.18 -11.20
CA LEU A 477 -13.97 -14.37 -12.02
C LEU A 477 -13.41 -15.76 -11.75
N ASP A 478 -13.33 -16.59 -12.78
CA ASP A 478 -12.67 -17.89 -12.75
C ASP A 478 -11.46 -17.85 -13.67
N SER A 479 -10.25 -18.06 -13.15
CA SER A 479 -8.99 -18.08 -13.91
C SER A 479 -8.82 -16.88 -14.85
N SER A 480 -9.28 -15.71 -14.40
CA SER A 480 -9.33 -14.46 -15.19
C SER A 480 -8.40 -13.41 -14.59
N SER A 481 -7.69 -12.67 -15.42
CA SER A 481 -6.65 -11.74 -14.95
C SER A 481 -6.69 -10.38 -15.63
N SER A 482 -6.12 -9.37 -14.97
CA SER A 482 -5.99 -8.01 -15.53
C SER A 482 -7.33 -7.39 -15.94
N ASN A 483 -8.40 -7.71 -15.21
CA ASN A 483 -9.74 -7.15 -15.42
C ASN A 483 -10.01 -6.01 -14.44
N ILE A 484 -10.85 -5.07 -14.82
CA ILE A 484 -11.26 -3.93 -13.99
C ILE A 484 -12.75 -4.07 -13.63
N LEU A 485 -13.06 -3.98 -12.36
CA LEU A 485 -14.42 -3.92 -11.82
C LEU A 485 -14.56 -2.59 -11.07
N SER A 486 -15.30 -1.64 -11.62
CA SER A 486 -15.35 -0.29 -11.03
C SER A 486 -16.80 0.24 -10.89
N ASN A 487 -17.01 0.97 -9.79
CA ASN A 487 -18.30 1.66 -9.51
C ASN A 487 -19.55 0.74 -9.59
N ASN A 488 -19.42 -0.57 -9.42
CA ASN A 488 -20.56 -1.46 -9.41
C ASN A 488 -21.25 -1.43 -8.04
N THR A 489 -22.57 -1.44 -8.06
CA THR A 489 -23.39 -1.64 -6.85
C THR A 489 -23.87 -3.07 -6.81
N VAL A 490 -23.43 -3.85 -5.83
CA VAL A 490 -23.73 -5.27 -5.72
C VAL A 490 -24.34 -5.59 -4.37
N SER A 491 -25.51 -6.23 -4.36
CA SER A 491 -26.18 -6.62 -3.13
C SER A 491 -26.87 -7.99 -3.24
N GLY A 492 -26.94 -8.74 -2.12
CA GLY A 492 -27.64 -10.02 -2.10
C GLY A 492 -27.06 -11.02 -1.09
N LYS A 493 -27.74 -12.15 -0.87
CA LYS A 493 -27.41 -13.10 0.22
C LYS A 493 -26.16 -13.97 -0.03
N GLY A 494 -25.71 -14.13 -1.27
CA GLY A 494 -24.54 -14.95 -1.63
C GLY A 494 -23.20 -14.21 -1.50
N THR A 495 -22.36 -14.37 -2.50
CA THR A 495 -21.09 -13.65 -2.63
C THR A 495 -21.24 -12.55 -3.68
N SER A 496 -21.00 -11.29 -3.32
CA SER A 496 -21.16 -10.19 -4.27
C SER A 496 -20.10 -10.24 -5.36
N ILE A 497 -18.81 -10.25 -5.02
CA ILE A 497 -17.72 -10.38 -5.98
C ILE A 497 -16.83 -11.55 -5.58
N PHE A 498 -16.60 -12.49 -6.49
CA PHE A 498 -15.79 -13.68 -6.26
C PHE A 498 -14.66 -13.82 -7.28
N LEU A 499 -13.44 -13.90 -6.81
CA LEU A 499 -12.24 -14.17 -7.60
C LEU A 499 -11.72 -15.56 -7.23
N ARG A 500 -11.60 -16.46 -8.20
CA ARG A 500 -11.02 -17.79 -8.00
C ARG A 500 -9.92 -18.07 -9.02
N LYS A 501 -8.71 -18.35 -8.54
CA LYS A 501 -7.51 -18.53 -9.37
C LYS A 501 -7.33 -17.37 -10.37
N SER A 502 -7.65 -16.16 -9.91
CA SER A 502 -7.70 -14.95 -10.71
C SER A 502 -6.76 -13.89 -10.16
N ALA A 503 -5.80 -13.45 -10.96
CA ALA A 503 -4.71 -12.58 -10.53
C ALA A 503 -4.72 -11.23 -11.23
N GLU A 504 -4.04 -10.24 -10.66
CA GLU A 504 -3.81 -8.94 -11.31
C GLU A 504 -5.10 -8.18 -11.68
N ASN A 505 -6.22 -8.49 -11.04
CA ASN A 505 -7.47 -7.77 -11.27
C ASN A 505 -7.56 -6.56 -10.34
N THR A 506 -8.25 -5.53 -10.81
CA THR A 506 -8.44 -4.28 -10.07
C THR A 506 -9.93 -4.07 -9.76
N LEU A 507 -10.26 -3.91 -8.48
CA LEU A 507 -11.60 -3.65 -7.97
C LEU A 507 -11.61 -2.26 -7.35
N ILE A 508 -12.29 -1.29 -7.98
CA ILE A 508 -12.25 0.12 -7.57
C ILE A 508 -13.66 0.63 -7.28
N ASP A 509 -13.84 1.31 -6.15
CA ASP A 509 -15.03 2.09 -5.79
C ASP A 509 -16.35 1.30 -5.89
N ASN A 510 -16.32 -0.02 -5.73
CA ASN A 510 -17.52 -0.83 -5.74
C ASN A 510 -18.29 -0.69 -4.42
N SER A 511 -19.60 -0.54 -4.48
CA SER A 511 -20.51 -0.48 -3.34
C SER A 511 -21.18 -1.83 -3.11
N ILE A 512 -20.90 -2.48 -2.00
CA ILE A 512 -21.25 -3.87 -1.75
C ILE A 512 -21.98 -4.01 -0.41
N SER A 513 -23.16 -4.65 -0.42
CA SER A 513 -23.93 -4.75 0.83
C SER A 513 -24.77 -6.05 0.95
N SER A 514 -25.11 -6.39 2.19
CA SER A 514 -26.08 -7.41 2.55
C SER A 514 -25.78 -8.81 2.01
N SER A 515 -24.50 -9.17 1.94
CA SER A 515 -23.98 -10.44 1.40
C SER A 515 -23.37 -11.32 2.51
N ASN A 516 -23.28 -12.64 2.26
CA ASN A 516 -22.45 -13.49 3.12
C ASN A 516 -20.97 -13.13 2.98
N TYR A 517 -20.53 -12.96 1.74
CA TYR A 517 -19.20 -12.44 1.42
C TYR A 517 -19.33 -11.25 0.49
N GLY A 518 -18.84 -10.08 0.90
CA GLY A 518 -18.82 -8.91 0.03
C GLY A 518 -17.85 -9.14 -1.14
N ILE A 519 -16.55 -9.21 -0.87
CA ILE A 519 -15.54 -9.62 -1.84
C ILE A 519 -14.85 -10.87 -1.31
N TRP A 520 -14.84 -11.95 -2.09
CA TRP A 520 -14.12 -13.18 -1.76
C TRP A 520 -13.03 -13.44 -2.80
N VAL A 521 -11.78 -13.48 -2.33
CA VAL A 521 -10.59 -13.75 -3.13
C VAL A 521 -10.05 -15.12 -2.70
N ASP A 522 -10.18 -16.14 -3.57
CA ASP A 522 -9.80 -17.52 -3.29
C ASP A 522 -8.69 -17.98 -4.24
N SER A 523 -7.56 -18.43 -3.69
CA SER A 523 -6.41 -18.90 -4.45
C SER A 523 -5.97 -17.91 -5.55
N SER A 524 -6.01 -16.61 -5.22
CA SER A 524 -5.86 -15.52 -6.18
C SER A 524 -4.88 -14.48 -5.64
N SER A 525 -3.94 -14.05 -6.46
CA SER A 525 -2.82 -13.19 -6.02
C SER A 525 -2.69 -11.91 -6.85
N ASN A 526 -1.98 -10.95 -6.28
CA ASN A 526 -1.63 -9.68 -6.94
C ASN A 526 -2.85 -8.88 -7.41
N ASN A 527 -4.01 -9.01 -6.76
CA ASN A 527 -5.18 -8.20 -7.08
C ASN A 527 -5.14 -6.89 -6.26
N LYS A 528 -5.65 -5.82 -6.84
CA LYS A 528 -5.81 -4.52 -6.20
C LYS A 528 -7.28 -4.28 -5.85
N LEU A 529 -7.57 -4.02 -4.58
CA LEU A 529 -8.87 -3.63 -4.06
C LEU A 529 -8.74 -2.21 -3.51
N ASP A 530 -9.31 -1.22 -4.15
CA ASP A 530 -9.12 0.19 -3.80
C ASP A 530 -10.46 0.92 -3.67
N GLY A 531 -10.67 1.70 -2.64
CA GLY A 531 -11.85 2.53 -2.46
C GLY A 531 -13.19 1.78 -2.29
N ASN A 532 -13.22 0.45 -2.17
CA ASN A 532 -14.47 -0.29 -2.11
C ASN A 532 -15.22 -0.09 -0.79
N ASN A 533 -16.52 0.12 -0.87
CA ASN A 533 -17.41 0.30 0.29
C ASN A 533 -18.24 -0.95 0.55
N LEU A 534 -17.97 -1.63 1.67
CA LEU A 534 -18.61 -2.89 2.05
C LEU A 534 -19.42 -2.72 3.35
N SER A 535 -20.73 -2.81 3.27
CA SER A 535 -21.60 -2.59 4.43
C SER A 535 -22.56 -3.73 4.73
N ASN A 536 -22.77 -4.02 6.00
CA ASN A 536 -23.76 -5.00 6.47
C ASN A 536 -23.63 -6.40 5.84
N ASN A 537 -22.40 -6.85 5.58
CA ASN A 537 -22.11 -8.18 5.10
C ASN A 537 -21.91 -9.15 6.29
N LYS A 538 -21.86 -10.45 6.07
CA LYS A 538 -21.36 -11.38 7.08
C LYS A 538 -19.83 -11.24 7.19
N ILE A 539 -19.14 -11.23 6.05
CA ILE A 539 -17.73 -10.88 5.92
C ILE A 539 -17.61 -9.85 4.80
N GLY A 540 -17.00 -8.69 5.07
CA GLY A 540 -16.78 -7.65 4.08
C GLY A 540 -15.83 -8.11 2.98
N VAL A 541 -14.54 -8.24 3.28
CA VAL A 541 -13.52 -8.80 2.37
C VAL A 541 -12.98 -10.10 2.96
N TYR A 542 -12.91 -11.14 2.16
CA TYR A 542 -12.36 -12.44 2.54
C TYR A 542 -11.27 -12.88 1.56
N LEU A 543 -10.02 -12.92 2.01
CA LEU A 543 -8.90 -13.52 1.30
C LEU A 543 -8.66 -14.92 1.85
N LYS A 544 -8.66 -15.93 0.99
CA LYS A 544 -8.38 -17.32 1.36
C LYS A 544 -7.30 -17.89 0.45
N VAL A 545 -6.21 -18.40 1.01
CA VAL A 545 -5.07 -18.97 0.29
C VAL A 545 -4.57 -17.99 -0.81
N SER A 546 -4.54 -16.70 -0.48
CA SER A 546 -4.33 -15.61 -1.45
C SER A 546 -3.23 -14.67 -0.98
N GLY A 547 -2.22 -14.42 -1.82
CA GLY A 547 -1.04 -13.65 -1.46
C GLY A 547 -0.73 -12.50 -2.41
N GLY A 548 0.05 -11.54 -1.94
CA GLY A 548 0.48 -10.39 -2.76
C GLY A 548 -0.64 -9.42 -3.15
N ASN A 549 -1.84 -9.52 -2.53
CA ASN A 549 -2.92 -8.60 -2.85
C ASN A 549 -2.77 -7.28 -2.09
N ILE A 550 -3.19 -6.19 -2.71
CA ILE A 550 -3.17 -4.83 -2.16
C ILE A 550 -4.60 -4.39 -1.88
N LEU A 551 -4.91 -4.11 -0.62
CA LEU A 551 -6.18 -3.57 -0.17
C LEU A 551 -5.95 -2.16 0.35
N ASN A 552 -6.42 -1.15 -0.36
CA ASN A 552 -6.18 0.25 -0.02
C ASN A 552 -7.50 1.03 0.04
N ASN A 553 -7.63 1.98 0.95
CA ASN A 553 -8.79 2.87 1.08
C ASN A 553 -10.16 2.17 1.19
N ASN A 554 -10.23 0.89 1.54
CA ASN A 554 -11.50 0.19 1.62
C ASN A 554 -12.24 0.48 2.92
N THR A 555 -13.56 0.59 2.83
CA THR A 555 -14.43 0.74 4.01
C THR A 555 -15.22 -0.54 4.24
N ALA A 556 -15.12 -1.15 5.44
CA ALA A 556 -15.87 -2.34 5.81
C ALA A 556 -16.62 -2.13 7.12
N SER A 557 -17.95 -1.99 7.06
CA SER A 557 -18.76 -1.64 8.22
C SER A 557 -19.96 -2.54 8.45
N GLY A 558 -20.30 -2.75 9.73
CA GLY A 558 -21.51 -3.48 10.11
C GLY A 558 -21.50 -4.97 9.75
N SER A 559 -20.33 -5.57 9.57
CA SER A 559 -20.22 -6.99 9.24
C SER A 559 -20.46 -7.87 10.48
N THR A 560 -21.32 -8.88 10.37
CA THR A 560 -21.71 -9.70 11.53
C THR A 560 -20.61 -10.64 12.00
N SER A 561 -19.62 -10.94 11.14
CA SER A 561 -18.45 -11.75 11.50
C SER A 561 -17.17 -10.90 11.43
N SER A 562 -16.74 -10.48 10.25
CA SER A 562 -15.52 -9.67 10.11
C SER A 562 -15.60 -8.65 8.98
N GLY A 563 -14.98 -7.48 9.20
CA GLY A 563 -14.83 -6.48 8.15
C GLY A 563 -13.89 -6.99 7.05
N ILE A 564 -12.65 -7.28 7.41
CA ILE A 564 -11.61 -7.80 6.49
C ILE A 564 -11.00 -9.06 7.13
N ASN A 565 -10.94 -10.15 6.37
CA ASN A 565 -10.49 -11.46 6.86
C ASN A 565 -9.45 -12.08 5.92
N LEU A 566 -8.27 -12.32 6.44
CA LEU A 566 -7.19 -13.05 5.78
C LEU A 566 -7.08 -14.44 6.40
N TRP A 567 -7.27 -15.49 5.62
CA TRP A 567 -7.15 -16.89 6.03
C TRP A 567 -6.16 -17.63 5.14
N ASP A 568 -5.15 -18.25 5.73
CA ASP A 568 -4.05 -18.94 5.03
C ASP A 568 -3.42 -18.06 3.92
N SER A 569 -3.30 -16.73 4.19
CA SER A 569 -2.97 -15.72 3.17
C SER A 569 -1.73 -14.93 3.57
N VAL A 570 -0.73 -14.87 2.67
CA VAL A 570 0.63 -14.43 2.98
C VAL A 570 1.04 -13.26 2.07
N GLY A 571 1.78 -12.31 2.61
CA GLY A 571 2.39 -11.23 1.81
C GLY A 571 1.41 -10.21 1.25
N ASN A 572 0.23 -10.03 1.87
CA ASN A 572 -0.74 -9.01 1.45
C ASN A 572 -0.46 -7.68 2.16
N THR A 573 -0.81 -6.59 1.50
CA THR A 573 -0.80 -5.24 2.07
C THR A 573 -2.22 -4.75 2.28
N LEU A 574 -2.52 -4.31 3.50
CA LEU A 574 -3.78 -3.66 3.85
C LEU A 574 -3.47 -2.29 4.42
N SER A 575 -3.86 -1.24 3.71
CA SER A 575 -3.52 0.14 4.06
C SER A 575 -4.71 1.09 3.98
N ASN A 576 -4.65 2.18 4.75
CA ASN A 576 -5.57 3.31 4.70
C ASN A 576 -7.06 2.94 4.77
N SER A 577 -7.38 1.74 5.26
CA SER A 577 -8.73 1.21 5.24
C SER A 577 -9.44 1.43 6.57
N THR A 578 -10.75 1.62 6.50
CA THR A 578 -11.60 1.81 7.70
C THR A 578 -12.47 0.57 7.90
N ALA A 579 -12.40 -0.03 9.10
CA ALA A 579 -13.28 -1.13 9.47
C ALA A 579 -13.96 -0.85 10.81
N SER A 580 -15.29 -0.78 10.83
CA SER A 580 -16.01 -0.38 12.03
C SER A 580 -17.34 -1.13 12.24
N LYS A 581 -17.75 -1.21 13.50
CA LYS A 581 -19.02 -1.85 13.88
C LYS A 581 -19.15 -3.30 13.38
N ASN A 582 -18.03 -4.01 13.39
CA ASN A 582 -17.95 -5.42 13.01
C ASN A 582 -17.82 -6.29 14.28
N SER A 583 -18.02 -7.60 14.21
CA SER A 583 -17.60 -8.45 15.33
C SER A 583 -16.06 -8.43 15.44
N VAL A 584 -15.35 -8.59 14.31
CA VAL A 584 -13.91 -8.34 14.20
C VAL A 584 -13.65 -7.40 13.03
N SER A 585 -12.99 -6.28 13.26
CA SER A 585 -12.72 -5.34 12.16
C SER A 585 -11.73 -5.92 11.14
N ILE A 586 -10.54 -6.33 11.57
CA ILE A 586 -9.52 -6.98 10.73
C ILE A 586 -9.07 -8.25 11.42
N VAL A 587 -9.09 -9.39 10.72
CA VAL A 587 -8.62 -10.66 11.25
C VAL A 587 -7.63 -11.36 10.34
N LEU A 588 -6.55 -11.85 10.92
CA LEU A 588 -5.54 -12.69 10.28
C LEU A 588 -5.57 -14.06 10.96
N ARG A 589 -5.85 -15.11 10.20
CA ARG A 589 -5.82 -16.49 10.67
C ARG A 589 -4.82 -17.30 9.85
N ASN A 590 -3.84 -17.89 10.50
CA ASN A 590 -2.75 -18.62 9.84
C ASN A 590 -2.16 -17.84 8.65
N SER A 591 -1.98 -16.52 8.84
CA SER A 591 -1.65 -15.57 7.77
C SER A 591 -0.43 -14.76 8.17
N SER A 592 0.68 -15.01 7.51
CA SER A 592 2.01 -14.50 7.88
C SER A 592 2.56 -13.50 6.90
N SER A 593 3.54 -12.70 7.34
CA SER A 593 4.27 -11.75 6.49
C SER A 593 3.37 -10.75 5.76
N ASN A 594 2.23 -10.36 6.35
CA ASN A 594 1.37 -9.31 5.82
C ASN A 594 1.73 -7.95 6.43
N LEU A 595 1.50 -6.89 5.66
CA LEU A 595 1.63 -5.51 6.10
C LEU A 595 0.24 -4.92 6.36
N ILE A 596 0.00 -4.45 7.58
CA ILE A 596 -1.25 -3.80 8.00
C ILE A 596 -0.89 -2.39 8.44
N ASN A 597 -1.14 -1.41 7.58
CA ASN A 597 -0.60 -0.07 7.73
C ASN A 597 -1.68 1.01 7.71
N ASN A 598 -1.61 1.97 8.62
CA ASN A 598 -2.45 3.17 8.65
C ASN A 598 -3.97 2.89 8.55
N ASN A 599 -4.46 1.80 9.16
CA ASN A 599 -5.89 1.47 9.15
C ASN A 599 -6.60 1.99 10.40
N ILE A 600 -7.87 2.36 10.26
CA ILE A 600 -8.73 2.77 11.36
C ILE A 600 -9.72 1.64 11.67
N VAL A 601 -9.67 1.12 12.90
CA VAL A 601 -10.57 0.05 13.36
C VAL A 601 -11.33 0.49 14.61
N SER A 602 -12.66 0.45 14.58
CA SER A 602 -13.44 0.97 15.70
C SER A 602 -14.75 0.23 16.00
N ASP A 603 -15.22 0.44 17.21
CA ASP A 603 -16.56 0.04 17.66
C ASP A 603 -16.87 -1.44 17.41
N SER A 604 -15.90 -2.32 17.67
CA SER A 604 -15.94 -3.75 17.39
C SER A 604 -15.52 -4.57 18.64
N ASP A 605 -15.84 -5.86 18.68
CA ASP A 605 -15.30 -6.70 19.75
C ASP A 605 -13.78 -6.77 19.67
N TYR A 606 -13.24 -7.01 18.47
CA TYR A 606 -11.81 -6.97 18.22
C TYR A 606 -11.52 -6.01 17.07
N GLY A 607 -10.61 -5.05 17.30
CA GLY A 607 -10.13 -4.16 16.25
C GLY A 607 -9.28 -4.92 15.23
N ILE A 608 -8.06 -5.31 15.58
CA ILE A 608 -7.20 -6.17 14.76
C ILE A 608 -6.91 -7.46 15.54
N TRP A 609 -7.14 -8.62 14.93
CA TRP A 609 -6.93 -9.91 15.59
C TRP A 609 -6.04 -10.84 14.75
N LEU A 610 -4.87 -11.17 15.28
CA LEU A 610 -3.93 -12.16 14.74
C LEU A 610 -4.04 -13.43 15.57
N TYR A 611 -4.30 -14.58 14.92
CA TYR A 611 -4.38 -15.84 15.67
C TYR A 611 -3.99 -17.07 14.83
N SER A 612 -3.75 -18.19 15.49
CA SER A 612 -3.43 -19.48 14.87
C SER A 612 -2.25 -19.37 13.91
N SER A 613 -1.08 -19.04 14.45
CA SER A 613 0.18 -18.94 13.69
C SER A 613 0.22 -17.82 12.65
N SER A 614 -0.43 -16.69 12.91
CA SER A 614 -0.26 -15.48 12.09
C SER A 614 1.02 -14.76 12.51
N ASN A 615 2.14 -15.22 11.94
CA ASN A 615 3.49 -14.86 12.35
C ASN A 615 4.13 -13.82 11.43
N ASN A 616 5.11 -13.09 11.96
CA ASN A 616 5.95 -12.18 11.17
C ASN A 616 5.17 -11.12 10.38
N ASN A 617 4.00 -10.70 10.88
CA ASN A 617 3.26 -9.61 10.29
C ASN A 617 3.78 -8.26 10.83
N LYS A 618 3.65 -7.22 10.02
CA LYS A 618 3.97 -5.83 10.40
C LYS A 618 2.67 -5.05 10.55
N LEU A 619 2.45 -4.47 11.71
CA LEU A 619 1.31 -3.60 12.01
C LEU A 619 1.85 -2.21 12.31
N ASN A 620 1.73 -1.28 11.38
CA ASN A 620 2.27 0.05 11.53
C ASN A 620 1.14 1.10 11.56
N ASP A 621 1.22 2.05 12.47
CA ASP A 621 0.41 3.27 12.51
C ASP A 621 -1.12 3.05 12.47
N ASN A 622 -1.59 1.85 12.86
CA ASN A 622 -3.02 1.57 12.90
C ASN A 622 -3.66 2.21 14.14
N ARG A 623 -4.86 2.76 13.95
CA ARG A 623 -5.66 3.34 15.02
C ARG A 623 -6.82 2.42 15.40
N ALA A 624 -6.73 1.81 16.59
CA ALA A 624 -7.79 0.98 17.18
C ALA A 624 -8.49 1.75 18.30
N GLN A 625 -9.78 2.07 18.14
CA GLN A 625 -10.51 2.86 19.14
C GLN A 625 -11.88 2.28 19.46
N ASN A 626 -12.31 2.42 20.72
CA ASN A 626 -13.63 1.99 21.21
C ASN A 626 -13.94 0.50 20.95
N ASN A 627 -12.92 -0.35 20.94
CA ASN A 627 -13.10 -1.79 20.77
C ASN A 627 -13.17 -2.48 22.14
N ARG A 628 -13.60 -3.73 22.20
CA ARG A 628 -13.38 -4.53 23.40
C ARG A 628 -11.87 -4.81 23.58
N ILE A 629 -11.20 -5.30 22.54
CA ILE A 629 -9.74 -5.36 22.46
C ILE A 629 -9.29 -4.64 21.20
N GLY A 630 -8.38 -3.66 21.32
CA GLY A 630 -7.89 -2.88 20.20
C GLY A 630 -7.09 -3.72 19.21
N ILE A 631 -5.93 -4.24 19.64
CA ILE A 631 -5.08 -5.14 18.85
C ILE A 631 -4.85 -6.42 19.67
N TYR A 632 -5.17 -7.57 19.11
CA TYR A 632 -5.06 -8.86 19.78
C TYR A 632 -4.18 -9.84 18.99
N THR A 633 -3.10 -10.28 19.58
CA THR A 633 -2.21 -11.31 19.03
C THR A 633 -2.31 -12.56 19.90
N LYS A 634 -2.78 -13.69 19.34
CA LYS A 634 -2.94 -14.95 20.06
C LYS A 634 -2.32 -16.11 19.29
N ALA A 635 -1.48 -16.90 19.96
CA ALA A 635 -0.74 -18.01 19.36
C ALA A 635 -0.08 -17.60 18.02
N SER A 636 0.56 -16.40 18.02
CA SER A 636 1.13 -15.77 16.83
C SER A 636 2.39 -15.01 17.23
N SER A 637 3.51 -15.37 16.61
CA SER A 637 4.86 -15.01 17.06
C SER A 637 5.61 -14.17 16.04
N GLY A 638 6.64 -13.43 16.51
CA GLY A 638 7.51 -12.65 15.63
C GLY A 638 6.84 -11.47 14.94
N ASN A 639 5.65 -11.03 15.39
CA ASN A 639 5.00 -9.85 14.79
C ASN A 639 5.61 -8.57 15.32
N VAL A 640 5.66 -7.55 14.47
CA VAL A 640 6.17 -6.21 14.80
C VAL A 640 4.99 -5.22 14.78
N LEU A 641 4.76 -4.56 15.89
CA LEU A 641 3.73 -3.55 16.09
C LEU A 641 4.40 -2.19 16.31
N THR A 642 4.36 -1.29 15.34
CA THR A 642 5.05 0.00 15.41
C THR A 642 4.07 1.16 15.28
N GLY A 643 4.17 2.18 16.11
CA GLY A 643 3.40 3.42 16.00
C GLY A 643 1.88 3.27 16.18
N ASN A 644 1.37 2.09 16.54
CA ASN A 644 -0.07 1.88 16.62
C ASN A 644 -0.69 2.62 17.82
N THR A 645 -1.90 3.12 17.61
CA THR A 645 -2.67 3.80 18.65
C THR A 645 -3.86 2.93 19.09
N ALA A 646 -3.96 2.61 20.39
CA ALA A 646 -5.04 1.82 20.97
C ALA A 646 -5.78 2.61 22.07
N LEU A 647 -7.01 3.04 21.81
CA LEU A 647 -7.76 3.97 22.66
C LEU A 647 -9.09 3.41 23.11
N ASN A 648 -9.46 3.70 24.36
CA ASN A 648 -10.79 3.47 24.91
C ASN A 648 -11.28 2.02 24.78
N SER A 649 -10.39 1.05 24.85
CA SER A 649 -10.77 -0.37 24.81
C SER A 649 -11.32 -0.83 26.17
N THR A 650 -12.43 -1.56 26.17
CA THR A 650 -13.08 -1.97 27.43
C THR A 650 -12.30 -3.06 28.16
N ASP A 651 -11.54 -3.89 27.45
CA ASP A 651 -10.65 -4.91 28.04
C ASP A 651 -9.18 -4.51 27.87
N ALA A 652 -8.64 -4.56 26.65
CA ALA A 652 -7.23 -4.25 26.45
C ALA A 652 -6.99 -3.40 25.19
N GLY A 653 -6.05 -2.46 25.28
CA GLY A 653 -5.55 -1.72 24.13
C GLY A 653 -4.80 -2.64 23.16
N ILE A 654 -3.68 -3.18 23.62
CA ILE A 654 -2.88 -4.19 22.90
C ILE A 654 -2.75 -5.42 23.79
N SER A 655 -3.10 -6.60 23.28
CA SER A 655 -3.04 -7.86 24.01
C SER A 655 -2.20 -8.90 23.25
N VAL A 656 -1.23 -9.49 23.93
CA VAL A 656 -0.36 -10.55 23.42
C VAL A 656 -0.54 -11.80 24.28
N TRP A 657 -1.08 -12.87 23.70
CA TRP A 657 -1.49 -14.07 24.42
C TRP A 657 -0.90 -15.33 23.75
N ASP A 658 -0.32 -16.24 24.54
CA ASP A 658 0.29 -17.48 24.07
C ASP A 658 1.29 -17.27 22.91
N SER A 659 2.08 -16.20 22.95
CA SER A 659 2.85 -15.72 21.81
C SER A 659 4.28 -15.35 22.18
N ILE A 660 5.24 -15.61 21.28
CA ILE A 660 6.67 -15.48 21.57
C ILE A 660 7.34 -14.53 20.56
N GLY A 661 8.24 -13.69 21.06
CA GLY A 661 9.15 -12.90 20.22
C GLY A 661 8.46 -11.81 19.40
N ASN A 662 7.33 -11.27 19.88
CA ASN A 662 6.72 -10.09 19.26
C ASN A 662 7.41 -8.82 19.74
N THR A 663 7.46 -7.81 18.89
CA THR A 663 8.09 -6.53 19.17
C THR A 663 7.03 -5.42 19.10
N LEU A 664 6.91 -4.63 20.17
CA LEU A 664 5.99 -3.50 20.30
C LEU A 664 6.82 -2.21 20.44
N ILE A 665 6.82 -1.35 19.44
CA ILE A 665 7.68 -0.15 19.38
C ILE A 665 6.82 1.09 19.19
N ASN A 666 7.08 2.14 19.99
CA ASN A 666 6.46 3.46 19.83
C ASN A 666 4.92 3.45 19.80
N ASN A 667 4.26 2.41 20.37
CA ASN A 667 2.81 2.37 20.38
C ASN A 667 2.23 3.27 21.47
N ALA A 668 1.11 3.91 21.19
CA ALA A 668 0.35 4.70 22.17
C ALA A 668 -0.89 3.92 22.62
N ALA A 669 -1.03 3.67 23.93
CA ALA A 669 -2.21 3.00 24.46
C ALA A 669 -2.76 3.75 25.66
N SER A 670 -4.01 4.26 25.55
CA SER A 670 -4.59 5.07 26.64
C SER A 670 -6.09 4.84 26.85
N ASN A 671 -6.52 5.13 28.08
CA ASN A 671 -7.93 5.02 28.49
C ASN A 671 -8.52 3.61 28.29
N ASN A 672 -7.71 2.59 28.43
CA ASN A 672 -8.13 1.19 28.32
C ASN A 672 -8.33 0.57 29.73
N TRP A 673 -8.96 -0.60 29.83
CA TRP A 673 -8.90 -1.33 31.12
C TRP A 673 -7.45 -1.78 31.40
N VAL A 674 -6.81 -2.41 30.41
CA VAL A 674 -5.37 -2.67 30.39
C VAL A 674 -4.80 -2.07 29.10
N SER A 675 -3.78 -1.22 29.19
CA SER A 675 -3.20 -0.66 27.95
C SER A 675 -2.41 -1.70 27.16
N ILE A 676 -1.41 -2.35 27.78
CA ILE A 676 -0.69 -3.48 27.17
C ILE A 676 -0.80 -4.70 28.09
N PHE A 677 -1.31 -5.80 27.56
CA PHE A 677 -1.50 -7.05 28.27
C PHE A 677 -0.70 -8.20 27.65
N LEU A 678 0.19 -8.81 28.42
CA LEU A 678 0.90 -10.04 28.06
C LEU A 678 0.43 -11.17 28.94
N GLN A 679 -0.03 -12.28 28.34
CA GLN A 679 -0.40 -13.50 29.07
C GLN A 679 0.25 -14.72 28.41
N ASN A 680 0.89 -15.55 29.22
CA ASN A 680 1.61 -16.75 28.78
C ASN A 680 2.52 -16.49 27.55
N SER A 681 3.22 -15.34 27.59
CA SER A 681 3.93 -14.78 26.43
C SER A 681 5.35 -14.39 26.82
N SER A 682 6.32 -14.91 26.11
CA SER A 682 7.74 -14.78 26.46
C SER A 682 8.60 -14.25 25.32
N LYS A 683 9.79 -13.73 25.70
CA LYS A 683 10.78 -13.20 24.74
C LYS A 683 10.20 -12.08 23.85
N ASN A 684 9.21 -11.33 24.33
CA ASN A 684 8.69 -10.16 23.64
C ASN A 684 9.48 -8.91 24.05
N SER A 685 9.61 -7.97 23.12
CA SER A 685 10.27 -6.67 23.32
C SER A 685 9.24 -5.56 23.30
N LEU A 686 9.21 -4.73 24.35
CA LEU A 686 8.36 -3.55 24.47
C LEU A 686 9.24 -2.32 24.60
N LEU A 687 9.31 -1.50 23.55
CA LEU A 687 10.26 -0.39 23.45
C LEU A 687 9.53 0.93 23.18
N ASN A 688 9.84 1.97 23.95
CA ASN A 688 9.35 3.34 23.77
C ASN A 688 7.82 3.48 23.70
N ASN A 689 7.03 2.59 24.31
CA ASN A 689 5.58 2.71 24.26
C ASN A 689 5.06 3.75 25.25
N ALA A 690 4.09 4.57 24.84
CA ALA A 690 3.45 5.62 25.65
C ALA A 690 2.09 5.15 26.19
N ILE A 691 1.95 5.06 27.52
CA ILE A 691 0.82 4.39 28.15
C ILE A 691 0.23 5.23 29.29
N SER A 692 -1.08 5.58 29.21
CA SER A 692 -1.69 6.43 30.22
C SER A 692 -3.20 6.21 30.38
N GLY A 693 -3.76 6.73 31.48
CA GLY A 693 -5.20 6.82 31.71
C GLY A 693 -5.92 5.48 31.95
N SER A 694 -5.21 4.38 32.22
CA SER A 694 -5.77 3.04 32.28
C SER A 694 -5.80 2.48 33.71
N ASN A 695 -6.62 1.42 33.95
CA ASN A 695 -6.53 0.74 35.26
C ASN A 695 -5.17 0.05 35.41
N TYR A 696 -4.70 -0.63 34.38
CA TYR A 696 -3.34 -1.17 34.35
C TYR A 696 -2.64 -0.61 33.12
N GLY A 697 -1.48 0.04 33.33
CA GLY A 697 -0.64 0.48 32.22
C GLY A 697 -0.11 -0.72 31.44
N MET A 698 0.79 -1.50 32.04
CA MET A 698 1.21 -2.80 31.51
C MET A 698 0.84 -3.88 32.52
N TRP A 699 0.18 -4.95 32.05
CA TRP A 699 -0.08 -6.14 32.85
C TRP A 699 0.54 -7.36 32.19
N ILE A 700 1.49 -7.96 32.89
CA ILE A 700 2.26 -9.11 32.44
C ILE A 700 2.01 -10.27 33.40
N THR A 701 1.42 -11.36 32.90
CA THR A 701 1.07 -12.51 33.75
C THR A 701 1.47 -13.82 33.11
N LEU A 702 2.05 -14.73 33.91
CA LEU A 702 2.58 -16.01 33.43
C LEU A 702 3.56 -15.88 32.27
N SER A 703 4.30 -14.76 32.23
CA SER A 703 5.06 -14.32 31.05
C SER A 703 6.48 -13.96 31.48
N GLY A 704 7.46 -14.71 30.99
CA GLY A 704 8.87 -14.54 31.37
C GLY A 704 9.78 -14.20 30.22
N ASN A 705 11.00 -13.78 30.54
CA ASN A 705 12.03 -13.41 29.56
C ASN A 705 11.58 -12.31 28.59
N ASN A 706 10.77 -11.35 29.00
CA ASN A 706 10.40 -10.19 28.19
C ASN A 706 11.30 -8.99 28.54
N ASP A 707 11.59 -8.18 27.54
CA ASP A 707 12.34 -6.93 27.68
C ASP A 707 11.37 -5.72 27.57
N LEU A 708 11.34 -4.92 28.64
CA LEU A 708 10.55 -3.69 28.73
C LEU A 708 11.55 -2.53 28.82
N ASN A 709 11.75 -1.81 27.71
CA ASN A 709 12.76 -0.76 27.66
C ASN A 709 12.13 0.59 27.31
N ASP A 710 12.53 1.62 28.03
CA ASP A 710 12.23 3.03 27.78
C ASP A 710 10.73 3.37 27.62
N ASN A 711 9.83 2.57 28.17
CA ASN A 711 8.39 2.82 28.10
C ASN A 711 7.97 3.91 29.10
N ASP A 712 7.07 4.80 28.69
CA ASP A 712 6.38 5.73 29.58
C ASP A 712 5.05 5.13 30.02
N VAL A 713 4.97 4.76 31.31
CA VAL A 713 3.79 4.13 31.93
C VAL A 713 3.27 5.03 33.04
N SER A 714 2.79 6.20 32.64
CA SER A 714 2.42 7.27 33.55
C SER A 714 0.91 7.48 33.64
N ASN A 715 0.45 8.03 34.77
CA ASN A 715 -0.95 8.43 34.98
C ASN A 715 -1.97 7.26 34.86
N ASN A 716 -1.59 6.05 35.24
CA ASN A 716 -2.47 4.89 35.32
C ASN A 716 -2.91 4.62 36.77
N LYS A 717 -3.82 3.69 37.00
CA LYS A 717 -4.07 3.24 38.39
C LYS A 717 -2.92 2.39 38.92
N PHE A 718 -2.47 1.39 38.13
CA PHE A 718 -1.22 0.67 38.31
C PHE A 718 -0.31 0.90 37.10
N GLY A 719 0.97 1.21 37.30
CA GLY A 719 1.92 1.38 36.23
C GLY A 719 2.27 0.05 35.53
N ILE A 720 3.39 -0.56 35.90
CA ILE A 720 3.83 -1.88 35.39
C ILE A 720 3.50 -2.95 36.42
N TYR A 721 2.68 -3.92 36.05
CA TYR A 721 2.15 -4.96 36.94
C TYR A 721 2.56 -6.36 36.44
N LEU A 722 3.50 -7.01 37.14
CA LEU A 722 3.95 -8.37 36.84
C LEU A 722 3.33 -9.33 37.88
N LYS A 723 2.68 -10.41 37.40
CA LYS A 723 2.13 -11.46 38.24
C LYS A 723 2.57 -12.84 37.73
N SER A 724 3.21 -13.64 38.60
CA SER A 724 3.74 -14.95 38.22
C SER A 724 4.61 -14.91 36.96
N SER A 725 5.44 -13.88 36.83
CA SER A 725 6.20 -13.54 35.63
C SER A 725 7.68 -13.35 35.95
N ASN A 726 8.48 -14.36 35.64
CA ASN A 726 9.88 -14.46 36.02
C ASN A 726 10.83 -14.00 34.89
N ASP A 727 12.05 -13.68 35.26
CA ASP A 727 13.17 -13.45 34.34
C ASP A 727 12.93 -12.32 33.32
N ASN A 728 12.06 -11.33 33.65
CA ASN A 728 11.85 -10.17 32.79
C ASN A 728 12.87 -9.07 33.12
N ARG A 729 13.22 -8.29 32.13
CA ARG A 729 14.09 -7.12 32.24
C ARG A 729 13.26 -5.84 32.05
N LEU A 730 13.34 -4.94 33.01
CA LEU A 730 12.72 -3.61 32.96
C LEU A 730 13.87 -2.57 33.01
N SER A 731 14.08 -1.87 31.93
CA SER A 731 15.20 -0.94 31.78
C SER A 731 14.72 0.41 31.24
N GLY A 732 15.15 1.50 31.84
CA GLY A 732 14.88 2.86 31.39
C GLY A 732 13.42 3.32 31.49
N ASN A 733 12.49 2.50 31.99
CA ASN A 733 11.06 2.85 31.99
C ASN A 733 10.74 4.01 32.94
N LEU A 734 9.79 4.84 32.55
CA LEU A 734 9.19 5.88 33.39
C LEU A 734 7.86 5.36 33.96
N ALA A 735 7.77 5.17 35.27
CA ALA A 735 6.54 4.87 35.98
C ALA A 735 6.18 6.06 36.88
N ASN A 736 5.44 7.01 36.33
CA ASN A 736 5.18 8.29 36.97
C ASN A 736 3.70 8.52 37.25
N SER A 737 3.39 9.11 38.41
CA SER A 737 2.05 9.60 38.74
C SER A 737 0.94 8.55 38.66
N ASN A 738 1.24 7.29 38.93
CA ASN A 738 0.23 6.24 38.98
C ASN A 738 -0.52 6.28 40.33
N LEU A 739 -1.83 6.04 40.29
CA LEU A 739 -2.71 6.21 41.48
C LEU A 739 -2.46 5.17 42.57
N ARG A 740 -1.78 4.07 42.24
CA ARG A 740 -1.34 3.06 43.19
C ARG A 740 0.16 2.86 43.14
N HIS A 741 0.60 1.79 42.51
CA HIS A 741 2.01 1.43 42.42
C HIS A 741 2.63 1.81 41.08
N GLY A 742 3.86 2.29 41.12
CA GLY A 742 4.65 2.50 39.90
C GLY A 742 4.99 1.15 39.26
N ILE A 743 5.65 0.26 40.00
CA ILE A 743 5.93 -1.12 39.55
C ILE A 743 5.46 -2.11 40.65
N TYR A 744 4.77 -3.17 40.24
CA TYR A 744 4.33 -4.26 41.13
C TYR A 744 4.89 -5.58 40.61
N LEU A 745 5.54 -6.32 41.48
CA LEU A 745 5.99 -7.70 41.26
C LEU A 745 5.30 -8.61 42.26
N GLY A 746 4.36 -9.49 41.80
CA GLY A 746 3.69 -10.47 42.63
C GLY A 746 4.00 -11.89 42.19
N PHE A 747 4.60 -12.68 43.06
CA PHE A 747 5.03 -14.06 42.75
C PHE A 747 5.94 -14.14 41.52
N SER A 748 6.75 -13.07 41.30
CA SER A 748 7.54 -12.84 40.09
C SER A 748 9.01 -12.76 40.43
N LYS A 749 9.75 -13.85 40.20
CA LYS A 749 11.14 -14.05 40.65
C LYS A 749 12.14 -13.69 39.54
N SER A 750 13.38 -13.45 39.92
CA SER A 750 14.52 -13.29 39.02
C SER A 750 14.36 -12.14 38.00
N ASN A 751 13.57 -11.12 38.31
CA ASN A 751 13.41 -9.97 37.43
C ASN A 751 14.55 -8.97 37.64
N THR A 752 14.96 -8.30 36.57
CA THR A 752 15.99 -7.24 36.61
C THR A 752 15.33 -5.88 36.37
N LEU A 753 15.49 -4.94 37.32
CA LEU A 753 15.05 -3.56 37.22
C LEU A 753 16.29 -2.65 37.20
N ASN A 754 16.55 -1.99 36.08
CA ASN A 754 17.74 -1.14 35.90
C ASN A 754 17.38 0.17 35.18
N GLY A 755 17.85 1.29 35.69
CA GLY A 755 17.73 2.59 35.03
C GLY A 755 16.31 3.17 34.99
N ASN A 756 15.34 2.59 35.70
CA ASN A 756 13.96 3.06 35.67
C ASN A 756 13.77 4.32 36.52
N ARG A 757 12.88 5.21 36.09
CA ARG A 757 12.45 6.38 36.86
C ARG A 757 11.04 6.13 37.43
N ILE A 758 10.96 5.95 38.73
CA ILE A 758 9.74 5.58 39.44
C ILE A 758 9.38 6.74 40.37
N ILE A 759 8.45 7.59 39.95
CA ILE A 759 8.28 8.93 40.51
C ILE A 759 6.80 9.20 40.83
N SER A 760 6.52 9.89 41.95
CA SER A 760 5.20 10.45 42.29
C SER A 760 4.03 9.47 42.28
N ASN A 761 4.28 8.18 42.48
CA ASN A 761 3.22 7.17 42.60
C ASN A 761 2.58 7.25 43.98
N SER A 762 1.24 7.16 44.07
CA SER A 762 0.51 7.58 45.26
C SER A 762 0.65 6.61 46.46
N GLU A 763 0.71 5.28 46.20
CA GLU A 763 0.86 4.31 47.28
C GLU A 763 2.35 3.93 47.46
N TYR A 764 2.91 3.22 46.47
CA TYR A 764 4.31 2.78 46.51
C TYR A 764 4.98 2.96 45.14
N GLY A 765 6.25 3.34 45.11
CA GLY A 765 7.05 3.29 43.93
C GLY A 765 7.19 1.87 43.39
N LEU A 766 7.74 0.97 44.23
CA LEU A 766 7.92 -0.45 43.93
C LEU A 766 7.27 -1.29 45.01
N TYR A 767 6.44 -2.29 44.61
CA TYR A 767 5.80 -3.25 45.50
C TYR A 767 6.24 -4.68 45.13
N LEU A 768 6.83 -5.40 46.07
CA LEU A 768 7.29 -6.78 45.92
C LEU A 768 6.47 -7.71 46.82
N LEU A 769 5.77 -8.67 46.24
CA LEU A 769 5.03 -9.72 46.93
C LEU A 769 5.58 -11.11 46.56
N ASN A 770 6.25 -11.81 47.50
CA ASN A 770 6.80 -13.14 47.22
C ASN A 770 7.66 -13.23 45.97
N SER A 771 8.47 -12.22 45.67
CA SER A 771 9.18 -12.00 44.40
C SER A 771 10.71 -11.94 44.61
N GLY A 772 11.27 -13.04 45.11
CA GLY A 772 12.70 -13.17 45.42
C GLY A 772 13.62 -13.27 44.17
N ASN A 773 14.92 -13.32 44.45
CA ASN A 773 16.00 -13.44 43.47
C ASN A 773 16.04 -12.34 42.41
N SER A 774 15.40 -11.20 42.62
CA SER A 774 15.37 -10.07 41.70
C SER A 774 16.57 -9.17 41.88
N LEU A 775 17.06 -8.54 40.81
CA LEU A 775 18.15 -7.57 40.83
C LEU A 775 17.60 -6.17 40.49
N ILE A 776 17.71 -5.25 41.47
CA ILE A 776 17.11 -3.91 41.42
C ILE A 776 18.20 -2.89 41.67
N TYR A 777 18.74 -2.24 40.66
CA TYR A 777 19.86 -1.32 40.76
C TYR A 777 19.77 -0.18 39.75
N ASN A 778 20.48 0.92 40.03
CA ASN A 778 20.55 2.08 39.15
C ASN A 778 19.17 2.71 38.82
N ASN A 779 18.13 2.48 39.68
CA ASN A 779 16.82 3.10 39.49
C ASN A 779 16.76 4.43 40.29
N TYR A 780 15.91 5.33 39.79
CA TYR A 780 15.60 6.60 40.46
C TYR A 780 14.21 6.48 41.10
N PHE A 781 14.16 6.45 42.41
CA PHE A 781 12.93 6.46 43.20
C PHE A 781 12.68 7.83 43.79
N ASN A 782 11.48 8.40 43.57
CA ASN A 782 11.06 9.64 44.24
C ASN A 782 9.55 9.60 44.52
N ASN A 783 9.14 8.84 45.51
CA ASN A 783 7.76 8.68 45.93
C ASN A 783 7.64 8.93 47.45
N LYS A 784 6.44 9.18 47.96
CA LYS A 784 6.18 9.23 49.38
C LYS A 784 6.66 7.94 50.03
N ASN A 785 6.33 6.78 49.46
CA ASN A 785 6.78 5.46 49.84
C ASN A 785 7.49 4.82 48.64
N ASN A 786 8.82 4.73 48.67
CA ASN A 786 9.57 4.23 47.52
C ASN A 786 9.41 2.74 47.32
N ILE A 787 9.38 1.95 48.43
CA ILE A 787 9.34 0.49 48.32
C ILE A 787 8.49 -0.13 49.43
N TYR A 788 7.81 -1.25 49.09
CA TYR A 788 7.14 -2.11 50.05
C TYR A 788 7.44 -3.59 49.77
N LEU A 789 7.85 -4.33 50.80
CA LEU A 789 8.16 -5.76 50.76
C LEU A 789 7.13 -6.55 51.55
N GLU A 790 6.44 -7.51 50.89
CA GLU A 790 5.44 -8.41 51.49
C GLU A 790 5.77 -9.88 51.19
N GLY A 791 5.67 -10.73 52.20
CA GLY A 791 6.00 -12.15 52.06
C GLY A 791 7.50 -12.39 51.88
N SER A 792 7.87 -13.51 51.27
CA SER A 792 9.26 -13.89 51.06
C SER A 792 9.84 -13.29 49.76
N ASN A 793 10.79 -12.39 49.91
CA ASN A 793 11.56 -11.78 48.84
C ASN A 793 13.06 -12.15 48.92
N ALA A 794 13.36 -13.33 49.46
CA ALA A 794 14.74 -13.79 49.67
C ALA A 794 15.55 -13.83 48.38
N GLY A 795 16.80 -13.46 48.46
CA GLY A 795 17.73 -13.39 47.31
C GLY A 795 17.61 -12.14 46.46
N THR A 796 16.68 -11.23 46.73
CA THR A 796 16.59 -9.94 46.03
C THR A 796 17.76 -9.04 46.43
N SER A 797 18.49 -8.54 45.44
CA SER A 797 19.57 -7.58 45.59
C SER A 797 19.15 -6.19 45.13
N PHE A 798 19.50 -5.14 45.93
CA PHE A 798 19.20 -3.76 45.62
C PHE A 798 20.43 -3.00 45.08
N ASN A 799 21.50 -3.68 44.82
CA ASN A 799 22.69 -3.15 44.17
C ASN A 799 23.34 -4.22 43.28
N THR A 800 24.05 -3.77 42.28
CA THR A 800 25.00 -4.60 41.53
C THR A 800 26.41 -4.49 42.15
N THR A 801 27.36 -5.24 41.62
CA THR A 801 28.79 -4.98 41.93
C THR A 801 29.17 -3.58 41.43
N LEU A 802 30.00 -2.87 42.13
CA LEU A 802 30.49 -1.55 41.72
C LEU A 802 31.16 -1.65 40.37
N LYS A 803 30.69 -0.86 39.38
CA LYS A 803 31.25 -0.79 38.04
C LYS A 803 31.50 0.65 37.64
N GLN A 804 32.61 0.90 36.95
CA GLN A 804 32.93 2.20 36.38
C GLN A 804 32.12 2.45 35.09
N GLU A 805 30.86 2.79 35.25
CA GLU A 805 29.89 3.11 34.19
C GLU A 805 28.97 4.23 34.70
N LYS A 806 28.47 5.07 33.81
CA LYS A 806 27.56 6.16 34.19
C LYS A 806 26.26 5.61 34.81
N ASN A 807 25.93 6.10 36.02
CA ASN A 807 24.64 5.80 36.64
C ASN A 807 23.54 6.75 36.16
N ILE A 808 22.29 6.50 36.59
CA ILE A 808 21.09 7.25 36.20
C ILE A 808 21.12 8.74 36.51
N LEU A 809 22.04 9.19 37.39
CA LEU A 809 22.26 10.58 37.71
C LEU A 809 23.45 11.20 36.94
N GLY A 810 24.14 10.42 36.12
CA GLY A 810 25.33 10.81 35.37
C GLY A 810 26.63 10.66 36.16
N GLY A 811 26.59 10.12 37.41
CA GLY A 811 27.76 9.82 38.21
C GLY A 811 28.60 8.67 37.61
N PRO A 812 29.92 8.57 38.00
CA PRO A 812 30.89 7.72 37.30
C PRO A 812 30.77 6.21 37.58
N TYR A 813 29.99 5.79 38.59
CA TYR A 813 29.89 4.40 39.00
C TYR A 813 28.43 3.93 39.07
N LEU A 814 28.17 2.73 38.60
CA LEU A 814 26.98 1.97 38.90
C LEU A 814 27.10 1.26 40.25
N GLY A 815 26.04 1.24 41.02
CA GLY A 815 25.97 0.57 42.31
C GLY A 815 24.54 0.12 42.64
N GLY A 816 23.95 0.80 43.61
CA GLY A 816 22.53 0.59 43.99
C GLY A 816 21.58 1.57 43.33
N ASN A 817 20.58 2.03 44.07
CA ASN A 817 19.54 2.91 43.58
C ASN A 817 19.61 4.31 44.19
N PHE A 818 18.96 5.29 43.59
CA PHE A 818 18.76 6.60 44.16
C PHE A 818 17.43 6.68 44.91
N TRP A 819 17.47 6.92 46.20
CA TRP A 819 16.31 6.90 47.10
C TRP A 819 15.93 8.31 47.53
N ALA A 820 15.15 9.01 46.69
CA ALA A 820 14.64 10.34 47.01
C ALA A 820 13.23 10.30 47.61
N LYS A 821 12.82 11.41 48.18
CA LYS A 821 11.45 11.74 48.55
C LYS A 821 11.07 13.11 48.04
N PRO A 822 9.74 13.37 47.75
CA PRO A 822 9.29 14.64 47.21
C PRO A 822 9.67 15.89 48.02
N GLN A 823 9.82 15.74 49.35
CA GLN A 823 10.19 16.82 50.27
C GLN A 823 11.67 17.08 50.32
N GLY A 824 12.52 16.31 49.66
CA GLY A 824 13.98 16.46 49.71
C GLY A 824 14.65 15.76 50.89
N ASP A 825 13.89 15.00 51.70
CA ASP A 825 14.31 14.27 52.90
C ASP A 825 14.60 12.79 52.64
N GLY A 826 14.75 12.39 51.39
CA GLY A 826 15.07 11.01 51.00
C GLY A 826 16.52 10.66 51.36
N PHE A 827 16.78 9.34 51.58
CA PHE A 827 18.11 8.85 51.97
C PHE A 827 19.23 9.40 51.03
N SER A 828 19.10 9.22 49.74
CA SER A 828 20.11 9.66 48.77
C SER A 828 20.18 11.18 48.61
N GLN A 829 19.28 11.94 49.23
CA GLN A 829 19.26 13.41 49.20
C GLN A 829 19.93 14.00 50.42
N THR A 830 20.05 13.24 51.54
CA THR A 830 20.51 13.73 52.85
C THR A 830 21.82 13.10 53.27
N HIS A 831 22.24 11.97 52.69
CA HIS A 831 23.47 11.26 53.06
C HIS A 831 24.67 11.68 52.22
N VAL A 832 25.84 11.64 52.77
CA VAL A 832 27.09 12.23 52.25
C VAL A 832 27.87 11.21 51.41
N ASP A 833 28.49 11.70 50.38
CA ASP A 833 29.48 11.03 49.52
C ASP A 833 30.83 11.79 49.72
N LYS A 834 31.69 11.33 50.63
CA LYS A 834 32.94 12.02 50.97
C LYS A 834 34.02 11.81 49.90
N ASN A 835 34.02 10.66 49.26
CA ASN A 835 34.99 10.31 48.24
C ASN A 835 34.61 10.79 46.84
N ARG A 836 33.38 11.33 46.66
CA ARG A 836 32.80 11.88 45.41
C ARG A 836 32.74 10.89 44.26
N ASP A 837 32.48 9.63 44.57
CA ASP A 837 32.28 8.57 43.56
C ASP A 837 30.84 8.42 43.10
N GLY A 838 29.90 9.21 43.62
CA GLY A 838 28.46 9.16 43.29
C GLY A 838 27.69 8.09 44.05
N ILE A 839 28.32 7.47 45.08
CA ILE A 839 27.73 6.48 45.99
C ILE A 839 27.69 7.06 47.40
N CYS A 840 26.61 6.88 48.15
CA CYS A 840 26.60 7.27 49.58
C CYS A 840 27.58 6.40 50.40
N ASP A 841 28.30 7.02 51.35
CA ASP A 841 29.20 6.29 52.28
C ASP A 841 28.45 5.36 53.24
N GLU A 842 27.13 5.53 53.35
CA GLU A 842 26.27 4.73 54.23
C GLU A 842 25.36 3.83 53.41
N ILE A 843 25.08 2.62 53.96
CA ILE A 843 24.16 1.63 53.37
C ILE A 843 22.70 2.02 53.65
N TYR A 844 21.79 1.74 52.72
CA TYR A 844 20.38 1.96 52.93
C TYR A 844 19.66 0.67 53.31
N ALA A 845 19.09 0.61 54.52
CA ALA A 845 18.35 -0.53 55.04
C ALA A 845 16.88 -0.52 54.52
N ILE A 846 16.46 -1.60 53.90
CA ILE A 846 15.14 -1.81 53.33
C ILE A 846 14.49 -3.03 53.98
N LYS A 847 13.85 -2.84 55.13
CA LYS A 847 13.27 -3.94 55.95
C LYS A 847 14.30 -5.06 56.19
N GLU A 848 14.17 -6.21 55.55
CA GLU A 848 15.09 -7.38 55.69
C GLU A 848 16.16 -7.41 54.58
N SER A 849 16.27 -6.38 53.75
CA SER A 849 17.22 -6.24 52.67
C SER A 849 18.04 -4.97 52.79
N ILE A 850 19.12 -4.89 52.06
CA ILE A 850 20.06 -3.74 52.14
C ILE A 850 20.47 -3.35 50.70
N ASP A 851 20.43 -2.05 50.40
CA ASP A 851 21.21 -1.46 49.30
C ASP A 851 22.57 -1.08 49.85
N TYR A 852 23.60 -1.79 49.43
CA TYR A 852 24.98 -1.57 49.91
C TYR A 852 25.72 -0.42 49.19
N LEU A 853 25.19 0.04 48.05
CA LEU A 853 25.81 1.04 47.20
C LEU A 853 24.83 2.12 46.75
N PRO A 854 24.02 2.73 47.66
CA PRO A 854 22.99 3.67 47.27
C PRO A 854 23.61 4.90 46.58
N LEU A 855 22.99 5.32 45.46
CA LEU A 855 23.46 6.49 44.71
C LEU A 855 23.19 7.79 45.45
N THR A 856 24.02 8.80 45.25
CA THR A 856 23.80 10.15 45.82
C THR A 856 23.70 11.23 44.76
N GLY A 857 22.83 12.25 45.01
CA GLY A 857 22.69 13.46 44.18
C GLY A 857 23.50 14.67 44.72
N SER A 858 24.15 14.54 45.87
CA SER A 858 24.88 15.65 46.49
C SER A 858 26.26 15.83 45.87
N SER A 859 26.38 16.48 44.71
CA SER A 859 27.54 17.33 44.50
C SER A 859 27.40 18.49 45.47
N SER A 860 27.96 18.38 46.68
CA SER A 860 28.14 19.55 47.54
C SER A 860 28.95 20.55 46.74
N ARG A 861 28.29 21.62 46.26
CA ARG A 861 29.01 22.87 45.98
C ARG A 861 29.53 23.35 47.34
N GLY A 862 30.80 23.04 47.59
CA GLY A 862 31.54 23.73 48.61
C GLY A 862 31.94 25.09 48.12
#